data_ad8f55afdeba09b0e69f748828f18d0a
#
_entry.id   ad8f55afdeba09b0e69f748828f18d0a
#
_cell.length_a   1.000
_cell.length_b   1.000
_cell.length_c   1.000
_cell.angle_alpha   90.00
_cell.angle_beta   90.00
_cell.angle_gamma   90.00
#
_symmetry.space_group_name_H-M   'P 1'
#
loop_
_entity.id
_entity.type
_entity.pdbx_description
1 polymer ?
#
loop_
_entity_poly.entity_id
_entity_poly.type
_entity_poly.pdbx_seq_one_letter_code
_entity_poly.pdbx_strand_id
1 'polypeptide(L)'
;MISPLPLRQIGQETILIFINMKHLFHSLLAVAFVLCAGFQQAVAQQMQFPPLPVDKNVRIGQLDNGLTYYIRHNKLPENRAEFYIAQKVGSILEEPQQRGLAHFLEHMAFNGTKNFPGDDKGLGVIPWCETVGIKFGTNLNAYTSIDETVYNISNAPIDRTGVLDSCLLILHDWSNYILLKDDEIDKERGVIREEWRSRNSGILRVYTDLLPTIYPGDKYADCMPIGSIDVINNFPYKDIRDYYHKWYRPDLQGIVIVGDIDVDAVEAKLKAVFADVQKPINPAERTYYPVADNKEPIVAIGTDKEVDDPSIEIYFKQDATPDSEKNNVGYLASQYMTSMISSMLDARLNELVQSANPPFTRASSDYSDFFVAKTKEAFSLSASSKADGIETALKTLLQETERARRFGFTESEYARARANYLQSLESAYNEREKTKHGSYVREYVQNFLNGEPIPGIEAEYAMMNQLAPNIPLQAMNMVMQQLVPDSNQVVIIAGPAKKGLKYPTKEEVISLLKGMKDLDLQAYVDKVSDEPLMKEAPKGGKIISEKEGDIYGSTKLVLSNGVTVYVKKTDFKADEIRMKGTSLGGKSIFPDKDALNFAVMDNVIAVGGLGNFSQVDLTKVLAGKKVSVNAGLGATTENVFGTCSPKDFETMMQLTYLTFTAPRKDTEAFESFKNRMKAQLESAQANPLSSINDSLQKAMYNNHPRVVMMKPEMVDQIDYDRILEMYNDRFKDASDFTFYFVGNIDLETAKPLIAEYLGALPAINRKETFKDTKMSIRKGVYKNEYAKEQQTPTATIVFLYSGKAPYTLKNDILLSFATQVLDMVYTEEVREKEGGTYGVNCFGDLQKYPKEQLLLQIVFQTDPAKKDKLAGIVVDELKKLAAKGPSDVHLQKVKEYMLKKYADNQKENGYWMNNLNDYFYYGMDMTEGYTDIVNSITAKDIQKFVSDLLKQGNEIEVTMTVPNK
;
A
#
# COMPACT_ATOMS: atom_id res chain seq x y z
N MET A 1 38.45 25.63 -34.82
CA MET A 1 37.84 26.89 -34.53
C MET A 1 36.39 26.60 -34.19
N ILE A 2 36.08 26.43 -32.89
CA ILE A 2 34.72 26.25 -32.39
C ILE A 2 34.44 27.48 -31.52
N SER A 3 33.43 28.24 -31.92
CA SER A 3 33.00 29.47 -31.27
C SER A 3 32.19 29.11 -30.00
N PRO A 4 32.33 29.82 -28.87
CA PRO A 4 31.57 29.58 -27.64
C PRO A 4 30.20 30.28 -27.69
N LEU A 5 29.14 29.52 -27.32
CA LEU A 5 27.80 30.02 -27.06
C LEU A 5 27.73 30.84 -25.75
N PRO A 6 26.88 31.84 -25.63
CA PRO A 6 26.99 32.82 -24.55
C PRO A 6 26.32 32.35 -23.25
N LEU A 7 27.12 32.23 -22.22
CA LEU A 7 26.74 32.08 -20.79
C LEU A 7 26.21 33.44 -20.23
N ARG A 8 25.02 33.88 -20.59
CA ARG A 8 24.51 35.17 -20.09
C ARG A 8 23.02 35.26 -19.76
N GLN A 9 22.27 34.15 -19.75
CA GLN A 9 20.84 34.18 -19.34
C GLN A 9 20.49 33.42 -18.09
N ILE A 10 21.38 32.55 -17.59
CA ILE A 10 21.13 31.77 -16.35
C ILE A 10 21.39 32.57 -15.06
N GLY A 11 22.07 33.71 -15.16
CA GLY A 11 22.54 34.49 -14.02
C GLY A 11 21.53 35.43 -13.34
N GLN A 12 20.46 35.87 -14.01
CA GLN A 12 19.56 36.86 -13.43
C GLN A 12 18.39 36.28 -12.64
N GLU A 13 17.81 35.15 -13.08
CA GLU A 13 16.74 34.48 -12.30
C GLU A 13 17.31 33.81 -11.06
N THR A 14 18.50 33.24 -11.17
CA THR A 14 19.20 32.63 -10.01
C THR A 14 19.61 33.68 -9.00
N ILE A 15 20.00 34.88 -9.41
CA ILE A 15 20.35 36.01 -8.52
C ILE A 15 19.11 36.59 -7.82
N LEU A 16 17.95 36.66 -8.50
CA LEU A 16 16.70 37.11 -7.88
C LEU A 16 16.20 36.11 -6.83
N ILE A 17 16.34 34.84 -7.08
CA ILE A 17 16.08 33.77 -6.09
C ILE A 17 17.03 33.93 -4.90
N PHE A 18 18.33 34.15 -5.11
CA PHE A 18 19.33 34.35 -4.05
C PHE A 18 19.09 35.61 -3.20
N ILE A 19 18.58 36.69 -3.78
CA ILE A 19 18.30 37.93 -3.05
C ILE A 19 17.04 37.78 -2.19
N ASN A 20 15.99 37.16 -2.71
CA ASN A 20 14.81 36.82 -1.93
C ASN A 20 15.09 35.85 -0.81
N MET A 21 16.03 34.93 -0.99
CA MET A 21 16.42 33.93 0.01
C MET A 21 17.25 34.50 1.17
N LYS A 22 18.01 35.58 0.97
CA LYS A 22 18.65 36.27 2.10
C LYS A 22 17.63 36.93 3.04
N HIS A 23 16.54 37.45 2.51
CA HIS A 23 15.43 37.94 3.34
C HIS A 23 14.67 36.84 4.05
N LEU A 24 14.56 35.63 3.44
CA LEU A 24 14.02 34.41 4.05
C LEU A 24 14.83 33.98 5.29
N PHE A 25 16.16 34.05 5.20
CA PHE A 25 17.07 33.68 6.28
C PHE A 25 16.90 34.60 7.52
N HIS A 26 16.69 35.88 7.34
CA HIS A 26 16.42 36.79 8.45
C HIS A 26 15.03 36.62 9.04
N SER A 27 14.05 36.17 8.25
CA SER A 27 12.69 35.89 8.71
C SER A 27 12.63 34.56 9.49
N LEU A 28 13.39 33.55 9.10
CA LEU A 28 13.50 32.27 9.82
C LEU A 28 14.24 32.41 11.15
N LEU A 29 15.28 33.25 11.22
CA LEU A 29 15.92 33.61 12.50
C LEU A 29 14.94 34.35 13.43
N ALA A 30 14.04 35.17 12.89
CA ALA A 30 13.00 35.85 13.65
C ALA A 30 11.93 34.84 14.15
N VAL A 31 11.57 33.80 13.38
CA VAL A 31 10.66 32.72 13.83
C VAL A 31 11.23 31.94 15.01
N ALA A 32 12.51 31.53 14.93
CA ALA A 32 13.22 30.90 16.05
C ALA A 32 13.28 31.81 17.29
N PHE A 33 13.43 33.13 17.09
CA PHE A 33 13.50 34.10 18.17
C PHE A 33 12.12 34.44 18.78
N VAL A 34 11.05 34.45 17.97
CA VAL A 34 9.67 34.70 18.43
C VAL A 34 9.07 33.47 19.13
N LEU A 35 9.40 32.29 18.70
CA LEU A 35 9.09 31.06 19.44
C LEU A 35 9.86 30.94 20.77
N CYS A 36 11.01 31.60 20.90
CA CYS A 36 11.81 31.62 22.13
C CYS A 36 11.45 32.73 23.12
N ALA A 37 10.72 33.77 22.69
CA ALA A 37 10.34 34.90 23.55
C ALA A 37 8.86 34.72 23.98
N GLY A 38 8.67 34.18 25.18
CA GLY A 38 7.36 33.97 25.80
C GLY A 38 6.42 35.16 25.67
N PHE A 39 5.16 34.91 25.45
CA PHE A 39 4.04 35.82 25.34
C PHE A 39 4.02 36.87 26.45
N GLN A 40 4.29 38.10 26.12
CA GLN A 40 3.65 39.29 26.77
C GLN A 40 3.26 40.28 25.68
N GLN A 41 2.03 40.71 25.72
CA GLN A 41 1.31 41.63 24.86
C GLN A 41 2.19 42.65 24.13
N ALA A 42 2.39 42.45 22.86
CA ALA A 42 2.74 43.52 21.88
C ALA A 42 2.31 43.11 20.50
N VAL A 43 1.35 43.80 19.96
CA VAL A 43 0.99 43.98 18.55
C VAL A 43 1.43 42.85 17.63
N ALA A 44 0.54 41.95 17.30
CA ALA A 44 0.70 40.95 16.24
C ALA A 44 0.85 41.67 14.88
N GLN A 45 2.09 41.99 14.49
CA GLN A 45 2.43 42.04 13.10
C GLN A 45 2.36 40.59 12.61
N GLN A 46 1.34 40.25 11.83
CA GLN A 46 1.27 38.99 11.12
C GLN A 46 2.57 38.82 10.33
N MET A 47 3.45 37.93 10.75
CA MET A 47 4.62 37.60 9.95
C MET A 47 4.09 36.90 8.70
N GLN A 48 4.15 37.60 7.56
CA GLN A 48 3.81 37.00 6.28
C GLN A 48 4.97 36.14 5.84
N PHE A 49 4.79 34.84 5.92
CA PHE A 49 5.72 33.90 5.29
C PHE A 49 5.61 34.03 3.77
N PRO A 50 6.74 33.90 3.05
CA PRO A 50 6.70 33.91 1.60
C PRO A 50 5.76 32.80 1.09
N PRO A 51 4.95 33.06 0.06
CA PRO A 51 4.14 32.04 -0.58
C PRO A 51 5.03 30.98 -1.24
N LEU A 52 4.55 29.74 -1.25
CA LEU A 52 5.19 28.67 -2.01
C LEU A 52 4.94 28.88 -3.51
N PRO A 53 5.90 28.54 -4.38
CA PRO A 53 5.64 28.51 -5.80
C PRO A 53 4.61 27.44 -6.13
N VAL A 54 3.91 27.60 -7.23
CA VAL A 54 3.12 26.53 -7.85
C VAL A 54 3.98 25.87 -8.91
N ASP A 55 3.89 24.54 -9.04
CA ASP A 55 4.61 23.79 -10.08
C ASP A 55 4.32 24.40 -11.46
N LYS A 56 5.37 24.88 -12.12
CA LYS A 56 5.29 25.51 -13.44
C LYS A 56 4.81 24.59 -14.56
N ASN A 57 4.84 23.28 -14.31
CA ASN A 57 4.48 22.26 -15.30
C ASN A 57 2.99 21.92 -15.28
N VAL A 58 2.23 22.40 -14.30
CA VAL A 58 0.77 22.21 -14.25
C VAL A 58 0.06 23.47 -14.69
N ARG A 59 -0.90 23.32 -15.59
CA ARG A 59 -1.87 24.35 -15.94
C ARG A 59 -3.10 24.20 -15.07
N ILE A 60 -3.37 25.20 -14.25
CA ILE A 60 -4.56 25.31 -13.42
C ILE A 60 -5.48 26.35 -14.01
N GLY A 61 -6.76 26.04 -14.11
CA GLY A 61 -7.78 26.97 -14.57
C GLY A 61 -9.14 26.69 -13.98
N GLN A 62 -10.07 27.60 -14.22
CA GLN A 62 -11.46 27.45 -13.82
C GLN A 62 -12.37 27.82 -14.99
N LEU A 63 -13.39 27.02 -15.24
CA LEU A 63 -14.42 27.31 -16.22
C LEU A 63 -15.42 28.35 -15.68
N ASP A 64 -16.15 29.01 -16.55
CA ASP A 64 -17.16 30.02 -16.18
C ASP A 64 -18.27 29.48 -15.28
N ASN A 65 -18.50 28.18 -15.31
CA ASN A 65 -19.46 27.47 -14.45
C ASN A 65 -18.93 27.15 -13.05
N GLY A 66 -17.63 27.40 -12.78
CA GLY A 66 -16.97 27.19 -11.49
C GLY A 66 -16.12 25.92 -11.41
N LEU A 67 -16.14 25.05 -12.43
CA LEU A 67 -15.36 23.82 -12.44
C LEU A 67 -13.86 24.12 -12.53
N THR A 68 -13.09 23.58 -11.62
CA THR A 68 -11.62 23.72 -11.60
C THR A 68 -10.96 22.61 -12.42
N TYR A 69 -9.84 22.91 -13.10
CA TYR A 69 -9.09 21.88 -13.80
C TYR A 69 -7.58 22.03 -13.62
N TYR A 70 -6.90 20.88 -13.65
CA TYR A 70 -5.45 20.71 -13.61
C TYR A 70 -5.04 19.90 -14.83
N ILE A 71 -4.16 20.40 -15.66
CA ILE A 71 -3.66 19.70 -16.84
C ILE A 71 -2.14 19.76 -16.83
N ARG A 72 -1.48 18.59 -16.90
CA ARG A 72 -0.04 18.47 -16.92
C ARG A 72 0.42 17.54 -18.02
N HIS A 73 1.39 18.00 -18.82
CA HIS A 73 2.19 17.06 -19.62
C HIS A 73 3.19 16.34 -18.72
N ASN A 74 3.20 15.01 -18.80
CA ASN A 74 4.23 14.16 -18.23
C ASN A 74 4.49 13.00 -19.18
N LYS A 75 5.76 12.64 -19.35
CA LYS A 75 6.16 11.67 -20.39
C LYS A 75 5.87 10.21 -20.02
N LEU A 76 5.81 9.86 -18.74
CA LEU A 76 5.79 8.47 -18.30
C LEU A 76 4.52 8.08 -17.54
N PRO A 77 3.90 6.95 -17.95
CA PRO A 77 4.18 6.10 -19.13
C PRO A 77 3.87 6.80 -20.46
N GLU A 78 4.70 6.56 -21.47
CA GLU A 78 4.49 7.13 -22.83
C GLU A 78 3.15 6.68 -23.43
N ASN A 79 2.47 7.57 -24.14
CA ASN A 79 1.19 7.33 -24.79
C ASN A 79 0.07 6.93 -23.79
N ARG A 80 0.17 7.38 -22.56
CA ARG A 80 -0.81 7.14 -21.50
C ARG A 80 -1.24 8.43 -20.85
N ALA A 81 -2.44 8.42 -20.26
CA ALA A 81 -2.92 9.52 -19.42
C ALA A 81 -3.82 9.03 -18.30
N GLU A 82 -3.89 9.85 -17.26
CA GLU A 82 -4.78 9.76 -16.11
C GLU A 82 -5.90 10.78 -16.26
N PHE A 83 -7.13 10.38 -16.00
CA PHE A 83 -8.32 11.23 -16.05
C PHE A 83 -9.07 11.07 -14.74
N TYR A 84 -9.13 12.13 -13.95
CA TYR A 84 -9.77 12.13 -12.63
C TYR A 84 -10.79 13.25 -12.54
N ILE A 85 -11.91 12.99 -11.86
CA ILE A 85 -12.79 14.02 -11.36
C ILE A 85 -12.96 13.84 -9.85
N ALA A 86 -12.51 14.86 -9.11
CA ALA A 86 -12.62 14.92 -7.66
C ALA A 86 -13.77 15.86 -7.27
N GLN A 87 -14.54 15.46 -6.26
CA GLN A 87 -15.69 16.22 -5.81
C GLN A 87 -15.57 16.47 -4.30
N LYS A 88 -15.79 17.72 -3.87
CA LYS A 88 -15.89 18.12 -2.45
C LYS A 88 -17.25 17.69 -1.87
N VAL A 89 -17.65 16.45 -2.16
CA VAL A 89 -18.97 15.86 -1.86
C VAL A 89 -18.78 14.46 -1.33
N GLY A 90 -19.29 14.19 -0.14
CA GLY A 90 -19.21 12.89 0.50
C GLY A 90 -20.35 12.66 1.48
N SER A 91 -20.26 11.61 2.30
CA SER A 91 -21.34 11.16 3.19
C SER A 91 -21.71 12.17 4.27
N ILE A 92 -20.83 13.11 4.63
CA ILE A 92 -21.12 14.17 5.59
C ILE A 92 -22.27 15.09 5.16
N LEU A 93 -22.56 15.15 3.86
CA LEU A 93 -23.61 15.99 3.29
C LEU A 93 -24.96 15.30 3.22
N GLU A 94 -25.04 14.03 3.59
CA GLU A 94 -26.29 13.25 3.60
C GLU A 94 -27.23 13.73 4.70
N GLU A 95 -28.51 13.80 4.35
CA GLU A 95 -29.60 13.90 5.33
C GLU A 95 -29.85 12.52 5.98
N PRO A 96 -30.52 12.42 7.14
CA PRO A 96 -30.72 11.14 7.82
C PRO A 96 -31.35 10.04 6.94
N GLN A 97 -32.27 10.41 6.05
CA GLN A 97 -32.91 9.46 5.10
C GLN A 97 -32.02 9.12 3.90
N GLN A 98 -30.87 9.76 3.76
CA GLN A 98 -29.92 9.59 2.67
C GLN A 98 -28.66 8.82 3.07
N ARG A 99 -28.61 8.25 4.29
CA ARG A 99 -27.43 7.61 4.83
C ARG A 99 -26.95 6.43 3.98
N GLY A 100 -25.80 6.62 3.31
CA GLY A 100 -25.16 5.69 2.36
C GLY A 100 -25.42 6.04 0.90
N LEU A 101 -26.17 7.11 0.60
CA LEU A 101 -26.50 7.46 -0.80
C LEU A 101 -25.35 8.16 -1.53
N ALA A 102 -24.39 8.77 -0.83
CA ALA A 102 -23.15 9.26 -1.44
C ALA A 102 -22.36 8.10 -2.08
N HIS A 103 -22.18 7.02 -1.34
CA HIS A 103 -21.51 5.82 -1.82
C HIS A 103 -22.36 5.07 -2.87
N PHE A 104 -23.66 4.99 -2.67
CA PHE A 104 -24.56 4.39 -3.66
C PHE A 104 -24.49 5.13 -5.00
N LEU A 105 -24.43 6.46 -4.97
CA LEU A 105 -24.29 7.31 -6.15
C LEU A 105 -22.97 7.06 -6.89
N GLU A 106 -21.90 6.79 -6.16
CA GLU A 106 -20.62 6.39 -6.73
C GLU A 106 -20.78 5.16 -7.64
N HIS A 107 -21.46 4.11 -7.16
CA HIS A 107 -21.76 2.92 -7.94
C HIS A 107 -22.61 3.23 -9.17
N MET A 108 -23.63 4.05 -9.01
CA MET A 108 -24.52 4.43 -10.11
C MET A 108 -23.80 5.16 -11.25
N ALA A 109 -22.65 5.77 -11.01
CA ALA A 109 -21.84 6.39 -12.06
C ALA A 109 -21.29 5.39 -13.08
N PHE A 110 -21.26 4.10 -12.74
CA PHE A 110 -20.87 3.01 -13.65
C PHE A 110 -22.07 2.33 -14.32
N ASN A 111 -23.30 2.54 -13.80
CA ASN A 111 -24.52 1.85 -14.21
C ASN A 111 -25.36 2.62 -15.25
N GLY A 112 -24.72 3.53 -15.97
CA GLY A 112 -25.33 4.25 -17.08
C GLY A 112 -25.22 5.76 -16.95
N THR A 113 -24.70 6.38 -18.00
CA THR A 113 -24.61 7.82 -18.16
C THR A 113 -25.20 8.26 -19.50
N LYS A 114 -25.29 9.55 -19.71
CA LYS A 114 -25.90 10.12 -20.93
C LYS A 114 -25.30 9.58 -22.23
N ASN A 115 -23.96 9.52 -22.29
CA ASN A 115 -23.25 9.08 -23.51
C ASN A 115 -22.80 7.61 -23.43
N PHE A 116 -22.87 7.00 -22.25
CA PHE A 116 -22.58 5.58 -22.02
C PHE A 116 -23.74 4.91 -21.26
N PRO A 117 -24.90 4.72 -21.93
CA PRO A 117 -26.14 4.34 -21.27
C PRO A 117 -26.19 2.88 -20.81
N GLY A 118 -25.34 2.00 -21.33
CA GLY A 118 -25.27 0.59 -20.94
C GLY A 118 -26.50 -0.24 -21.36
N ASP A 119 -27.21 0.15 -22.43
CA ASP A 119 -28.42 -0.48 -22.92
C ASP A 119 -28.36 -0.66 -24.46
N ASP A 120 -29.50 -0.89 -25.08
CA ASP A 120 -29.67 -1.04 -26.55
C ASP A 120 -29.22 0.19 -27.37
N LYS A 121 -29.01 1.34 -26.71
CA LYS A 121 -28.55 2.59 -27.35
C LYS A 121 -27.02 2.74 -27.35
N GLY A 122 -26.30 2.00 -26.52
CA GLY A 122 -24.84 2.07 -26.48
C GLY A 122 -24.19 1.32 -25.32
N LEU A 123 -22.88 1.17 -25.42
CA LEU A 123 -22.08 0.57 -24.36
C LEU A 123 -22.12 1.41 -23.08
N GLY A 124 -22.08 0.74 -21.94
CA GLY A 124 -21.80 1.39 -20.65
C GLY A 124 -20.33 1.78 -20.50
N VAL A 125 -20.03 2.52 -19.43
CA VAL A 125 -18.66 2.98 -19.12
C VAL A 125 -17.70 1.78 -18.99
N ILE A 126 -18.04 0.77 -18.19
CA ILE A 126 -17.19 -0.40 -17.97
C ILE A 126 -16.93 -1.16 -19.27
N PRO A 127 -17.97 -1.62 -20.01
CA PRO A 127 -17.75 -2.34 -21.26
C PRO A 127 -16.94 -1.54 -22.29
N TRP A 128 -17.16 -0.23 -22.38
CA TRP A 128 -16.37 0.61 -23.29
C TRP A 128 -14.89 0.64 -22.88
N CYS A 129 -14.58 0.91 -21.60
CA CYS A 129 -13.23 0.96 -21.08
C CYS A 129 -12.45 -0.35 -21.35
N GLU A 130 -13.11 -1.48 -21.16
CA GLU A 130 -12.49 -2.79 -21.39
C GLU A 130 -12.16 -3.03 -22.87
N THR A 131 -12.90 -2.45 -23.82
CA THR A 131 -12.58 -2.57 -25.26
C THR A 131 -11.24 -1.94 -25.63
N VAL A 132 -10.75 -1.01 -24.80
CA VAL A 132 -9.46 -0.32 -25.00
C VAL A 132 -8.40 -0.73 -23.98
N GLY A 133 -8.64 -1.82 -23.24
CA GLY A 133 -7.70 -2.38 -22.27
C GLY A 133 -7.63 -1.61 -20.93
N ILE A 134 -8.66 -0.85 -20.60
CA ILE A 134 -8.86 -0.20 -19.29
C ILE A 134 -9.71 -1.14 -18.45
N LYS A 135 -9.11 -1.83 -17.48
CA LYS A 135 -9.78 -2.85 -16.67
C LYS A 135 -10.50 -2.22 -15.47
N PHE A 136 -11.76 -2.60 -15.24
CA PHE A 136 -12.53 -2.22 -14.05
C PHE A 136 -11.87 -2.77 -12.77
N GLY A 137 -11.91 -1.98 -11.70
CA GLY A 137 -11.26 -2.28 -10.41
C GLY A 137 -9.73 -2.07 -10.39
N THR A 138 -9.09 -1.95 -11.57
CA THR A 138 -7.64 -1.73 -11.68
C THR A 138 -7.30 -0.36 -12.27
N ASN A 139 -7.88 -0.03 -13.42
CA ASN A 139 -7.64 1.23 -14.11
C ASN A 139 -8.85 2.17 -14.06
N LEU A 140 -10.05 1.62 -14.02
CA LEU A 140 -11.30 2.32 -13.85
C LEU A 140 -11.79 2.04 -12.43
N ASN A 141 -11.91 3.09 -11.60
CA ASN A 141 -12.30 2.96 -10.21
C ASN A 141 -12.91 4.25 -9.68
N ALA A 142 -13.42 4.20 -8.44
CA ALA A 142 -13.85 5.35 -7.68
C ALA A 142 -13.73 5.08 -6.18
N TYR A 143 -13.86 6.11 -5.37
CA TYR A 143 -14.05 5.97 -3.93
C TYR A 143 -14.90 7.12 -3.39
N THR A 144 -15.66 6.81 -2.35
CA THR A 144 -16.40 7.79 -1.55
C THR A 144 -15.87 7.80 -0.13
N SER A 145 -15.56 8.99 0.36
CA SER A 145 -15.18 9.25 1.74
C SER A 145 -16.23 10.13 2.41
N ILE A 146 -15.93 10.58 3.62
CA ILE A 146 -16.82 11.44 4.41
C ILE A 146 -17.01 12.79 3.72
N ASP A 147 -15.94 13.38 3.20
CA ASP A 147 -15.94 14.74 2.65
C ASP A 147 -15.78 14.80 1.12
N GLU A 148 -15.49 13.69 0.48
CA GLU A 148 -15.10 13.67 -0.92
C GLU A 148 -15.51 12.39 -1.66
N THR A 149 -15.67 12.51 -2.99
CA THR A 149 -15.85 11.40 -3.91
C THR A 149 -14.93 11.63 -5.11
N VAL A 150 -14.19 10.61 -5.52
CA VAL A 150 -13.25 10.71 -6.64
C VAL A 150 -13.48 9.54 -7.59
N TYR A 151 -13.59 9.84 -8.88
CA TYR A 151 -13.67 8.86 -9.97
C TYR A 151 -12.42 8.94 -10.82
N ASN A 152 -11.96 7.82 -11.34
CA ASN A 152 -10.76 7.80 -12.15
C ASN A 152 -10.76 6.81 -13.31
N ILE A 153 -10.08 7.22 -14.37
CA ILE A 153 -9.63 6.37 -15.47
C ILE A 153 -8.11 6.50 -15.50
N SER A 154 -7.41 5.43 -15.11
CA SER A 154 -5.97 5.43 -14.98
C SER A 154 -5.28 4.70 -16.12
N ASN A 155 -4.10 5.19 -16.51
CA ASN A 155 -3.25 4.55 -17.51
C ASN A 155 -4.00 4.30 -18.85
N ALA A 156 -4.83 5.26 -19.29
CA ALA A 156 -5.60 5.17 -20.53
C ALA A 156 -4.68 5.24 -21.77
N PRO A 157 -4.84 4.34 -22.77
CA PRO A 157 -3.99 4.32 -23.97
C PRO A 157 -4.42 5.39 -24.98
N ILE A 158 -3.89 6.59 -24.84
CA ILE A 158 -4.27 7.78 -25.63
C ILE A 158 -3.69 7.84 -27.04
N ASP A 159 -2.81 6.91 -27.41
CA ASP A 159 -2.34 6.66 -28.77
C ASP A 159 -3.43 6.06 -29.68
N ARG A 160 -4.51 5.57 -29.10
CA ARG A 160 -5.67 5.04 -29.84
C ARG A 160 -6.64 6.16 -30.17
N THR A 161 -7.10 6.17 -31.41
CA THR A 161 -8.07 7.16 -31.90
C THR A 161 -9.33 7.19 -31.02
N GLY A 162 -9.69 8.36 -30.56
CA GLY A 162 -10.93 8.62 -29.81
C GLY A 162 -10.86 8.29 -28.30
N VAL A 163 -9.81 7.63 -27.81
CA VAL A 163 -9.74 7.27 -26.37
C VAL A 163 -9.69 8.50 -25.48
N LEU A 164 -8.84 9.47 -25.80
CA LEU A 164 -8.76 10.73 -25.05
C LEU A 164 -10.12 11.45 -25.01
N ASP A 165 -10.79 11.54 -26.16
CA ASP A 165 -12.07 12.23 -26.27
C ASP A 165 -13.19 11.48 -25.48
N SER A 166 -13.21 10.16 -25.54
CA SER A 166 -14.15 9.35 -24.75
C SER A 166 -13.88 9.43 -23.24
N CYS A 167 -12.62 9.44 -22.81
CA CYS A 167 -12.29 9.66 -21.40
C CYS A 167 -12.77 11.04 -20.90
N LEU A 168 -12.58 12.10 -21.70
CA LEU A 168 -13.12 13.42 -21.37
C LEU A 168 -14.66 13.40 -21.29
N LEU A 169 -15.30 12.67 -22.21
CA LEU A 169 -16.76 12.53 -22.22
C LEU A 169 -17.28 11.73 -21.01
N ILE A 170 -16.55 10.73 -20.55
CA ILE A 170 -16.89 10.02 -19.31
C ILE A 170 -16.77 10.97 -18.09
N LEU A 171 -15.69 11.77 -17.98
CA LEU A 171 -15.59 12.77 -16.91
C LEU A 171 -16.75 13.77 -16.94
N HIS A 172 -17.14 14.23 -18.14
CA HIS A 172 -18.28 15.11 -18.33
C HIS A 172 -19.57 14.45 -17.83
N ASP A 173 -19.80 13.19 -18.18
CA ASP A 173 -21.01 12.47 -17.76
C ASP A 173 -21.02 12.22 -16.25
N TRP A 174 -19.89 11.90 -15.65
CA TRP A 174 -19.77 11.77 -14.19
C TRP A 174 -19.99 13.09 -13.45
N SER A 175 -19.66 14.20 -14.10
CA SER A 175 -19.90 15.53 -13.52
C SER A 175 -21.39 15.82 -13.32
N ASN A 176 -22.24 15.57 -14.32
CA ASN A 176 -23.63 16.07 -14.31
C ASN A 176 -24.65 15.23 -15.07
N TYR A 177 -24.28 14.06 -15.59
CA TYR A 177 -25.14 13.31 -16.53
C TYR A 177 -25.24 11.81 -16.20
N ILE A 178 -25.20 11.45 -14.92
CA ILE A 178 -25.51 10.10 -14.42
C ILE A 178 -27.03 9.88 -14.53
N LEU A 179 -27.47 8.76 -15.10
CA LEU A 179 -28.87 8.55 -15.45
C LEU A 179 -29.78 8.19 -14.28
N LEU A 180 -29.28 7.50 -13.27
CA LEU A 180 -30.03 7.06 -12.08
C LEU A 180 -31.35 6.38 -12.42
N LYS A 181 -31.31 5.38 -13.32
CA LYS A 181 -32.50 4.59 -13.75
C LYS A 181 -33.01 3.76 -12.57
N ASP A 182 -34.35 3.67 -12.41
CA ASP A 182 -34.97 2.98 -11.28
C ASP A 182 -34.60 1.51 -11.20
N ASP A 183 -34.60 0.83 -12.35
CA ASP A 183 -34.25 -0.59 -12.47
C ASP A 183 -32.74 -0.86 -12.13
N GLU A 184 -31.85 0.04 -12.48
CA GLU A 184 -30.43 -0.07 -12.11
C GLU A 184 -30.22 0.22 -10.62
N ILE A 185 -30.92 1.19 -10.04
CA ILE A 185 -30.91 1.44 -8.58
C ILE A 185 -31.34 0.17 -7.83
N ASP A 186 -32.43 -0.48 -8.26
CA ASP A 186 -32.91 -1.67 -7.58
C ASP A 186 -31.94 -2.86 -7.68
N LYS A 187 -31.25 -3.03 -8.81
CA LYS A 187 -30.19 -4.03 -8.96
C LYS A 187 -29.01 -3.74 -8.02
N GLU A 188 -28.59 -2.46 -7.97
CA GLU A 188 -27.40 -2.06 -7.20
C GLU A 188 -27.59 -2.18 -5.69
N ARG A 189 -28.84 -2.11 -5.17
CA ARG A 189 -29.14 -2.38 -3.74
C ARG A 189 -28.57 -3.72 -3.29
N GLY A 190 -28.62 -4.74 -4.16
CA GLY A 190 -28.06 -6.06 -3.88
C GLY A 190 -26.55 -6.03 -3.73
N VAL A 191 -25.86 -5.36 -4.64
CA VAL A 191 -24.39 -5.23 -4.67
C VAL A 191 -23.90 -4.47 -3.43
N ILE A 192 -24.49 -3.30 -3.15
CA ILE A 192 -24.14 -2.47 -1.97
C ILE A 192 -24.37 -3.24 -0.67
N ARG A 193 -25.45 -4.02 -0.57
CA ARG A 193 -25.70 -4.84 0.61
C ARG A 193 -24.63 -5.91 0.82
N GLU A 194 -24.19 -6.58 -0.24
CA GLU A 194 -23.12 -7.58 -0.14
C GLU A 194 -21.76 -6.91 0.14
N GLU A 195 -21.52 -5.71 -0.36
CA GLU A 195 -20.35 -4.92 0.04
C GLU A 195 -20.39 -4.54 1.51
N TRP A 196 -21.52 -4.02 2.00
CA TRP A 196 -21.73 -3.76 3.43
C TRP A 196 -21.45 -5.03 4.26
N ARG A 197 -21.95 -6.19 3.82
CA ARG A 197 -21.71 -7.48 4.48
C ARG A 197 -20.23 -7.81 4.56
N SER A 198 -19.51 -7.66 3.47
CA SER A 198 -18.08 -8.01 3.39
C SER A 198 -17.18 -7.05 4.17
N ARG A 199 -17.57 -5.78 4.28
CA ARG A 199 -16.81 -4.74 4.99
C ARG A 199 -17.17 -4.59 6.46
N ASN A 200 -18.31 -5.12 6.90
CA ASN A 200 -18.82 -4.97 8.26
C ASN A 200 -18.02 -5.80 9.28
N SER A 201 -16.74 -5.51 9.42
CA SER A 201 -15.83 -6.14 10.38
C SER A 201 -16.09 -5.70 11.82
N GLY A 202 -15.59 -6.47 12.80
CA GLY A 202 -15.72 -6.15 14.22
C GLY A 202 -15.20 -4.77 14.56
N ILE A 203 -14.03 -4.40 14.02
CA ILE A 203 -13.43 -3.09 14.31
C ILE A 203 -14.24 -1.94 13.70
N LEU A 204 -14.80 -2.10 12.49
CA LEU A 204 -15.64 -1.08 11.88
C LEU A 204 -16.92 -0.85 12.68
N ARG A 205 -17.55 -1.94 13.16
CA ARG A 205 -18.72 -1.81 14.05
C ARG A 205 -18.40 -1.05 15.33
N VAL A 206 -17.28 -1.42 15.99
CA VAL A 206 -16.84 -0.73 17.19
C VAL A 206 -16.64 0.77 16.94
N TYR A 207 -15.89 1.14 15.92
CA TYR A 207 -15.65 2.56 15.63
C TYR A 207 -16.94 3.30 15.27
N THR A 208 -17.82 2.70 14.47
CA THR A 208 -19.12 3.30 14.15
C THR A 208 -19.97 3.54 15.40
N ASP A 209 -20.01 2.58 16.31
CA ASP A 209 -20.74 2.68 17.58
C ASP A 209 -20.14 3.74 18.52
N LEU A 210 -18.83 4.00 18.41
CA LEU A 210 -18.12 4.99 19.24
C LEU A 210 -18.19 6.42 18.69
N LEU A 211 -18.51 6.64 17.41
CA LEU A 211 -18.58 7.97 16.82
C LEU A 211 -19.43 8.98 17.62
N PRO A 212 -20.62 8.64 18.15
CA PRO A 212 -21.40 9.57 18.97
C PRO A 212 -20.72 9.97 20.28
N THR A 213 -19.80 9.16 20.80
CA THR A 213 -18.98 9.49 21.98
C THR A 213 -17.79 10.35 21.61
N ILE A 214 -17.15 10.07 20.45
CA ILE A 214 -15.99 10.79 19.95
C ILE A 214 -16.39 12.20 19.48
N TYR A 215 -17.55 12.31 18.83
CA TYR A 215 -18.10 13.55 18.26
C TYR A 215 -19.48 13.90 18.86
N PRO A 216 -19.54 14.25 20.14
CA PRO A 216 -20.81 14.46 20.82
C PRO A 216 -21.57 15.66 20.25
N GLY A 217 -22.71 15.40 19.62
CA GLY A 217 -23.55 16.41 19.00
C GLY A 217 -23.09 16.95 17.65
N ASP A 218 -22.00 16.45 17.10
CA ASP A 218 -21.48 16.85 15.81
C ASP A 218 -22.04 15.97 14.67
N LYS A 219 -21.98 16.48 13.44
CA LYS A 219 -22.40 15.72 12.24
C LYS A 219 -21.55 14.46 12.01
N TYR A 220 -20.31 14.46 12.44
CA TYR A 220 -19.40 13.30 12.36
C TYR A 220 -19.83 12.10 13.23
N ALA A 221 -20.74 12.29 14.16
CA ALA A 221 -21.29 11.21 15.00
C ALA A 221 -22.02 10.12 14.17
N ASP A 222 -22.44 10.45 12.96
CA ASP A 222 -23.18 9.54 12.08
C ASP A 222 -22.90 9.87 10.59
N CYS A 223 -21.69 9.55 10.11
CA CYS A 223 -21.23 10.00 8.80
C CYS A 223 -20.54 8.92 7.94
N MET A 224 -20.53 7.65 8.41
CA MET A 224 -19.79 6.61 7.69
C MET A 224 -20.36 6.38 6.27
N PRO A 225 -19.51 6.36 5.22
CA PRO A 225 -19.97 6.31 3.82
C PRO A 225 -20.79 5.07 3.47
N ILE A 226 -20.51 3.92 4.10
CA ILE A 226 -21.27 2.70 3.85
C ILE A 226 -22.74 2.84 4.30
N GLY A 227 -23.04 3.79 5.17
CA GLY A 227 -24.36 4.22 5.55
C GLY A 227 -25.19 3.21 6.34
N SER A 228 -26.50 3.36 6.23
CA SER A 228 -27.49 2.51 6.91
C SER A 228 -28.06 1.47 5.96
N ILE A 229 -27.97 0.20 6.36
CA ILE A 229 -28.55 -0.91 5.56
C ILE A 229 -30.07 -0.78 5.39
N ASP A 230 -30.75 -0.21 6.38
CA ASP A 230 -32.20 0.04 6.30
C ASP A 230 -32.51 1.11 5.26
N VAL A 231 -31.71 2.17 5.20
CA VAL A 231 -31.86 3.20 4.15
C VAL A 231 -31.55 2.58 2.78
N ILE A 232 -30.43 1.91 2.61
CA ILE A 232 -30.01 1.30 1.35
C ILE A 232 -31.09 0.38 0.78
N ASN A 233 -31.73 -0.42 1.64
CA ASN A 233 -32.78 -1.34 1.20
C ASN A 233 -34.10 -0.63 0.80
N ASN A 234 -34.41 0.53 1.37
CA ASN A 234 -35.77 1.08 1.34
C ASN A 234 -35.89 2.53 0.84
N PHE A 235 -34.79 3.24 0.56
CA PHE A 235 -34.86 4.64 0.13
C PHE A 235 -35.66 4.79 -1.16
N PRO A 236 -36.56 5.80 -1.30
CA PRO A 236 -37.22 6.13 -2.51
C PRO A 236 -36.23 6.73 -3.53
N TYR A 237 -36.37 6.42 -4.81
CA TYR A 237 -35.49 6.91 -5.87
C TYR A 237 -35.28 8.41 -5.89
N LYS A 238 -36.26 9.16 -5.38
CA LYS A 238 -36.17 10.61 -5.23
C LYS A 238 -35.02 11.04 -4.34
N ASP A 239 -34.71 10.31 -3.27
CA ASP A 239 -33.73 10.72 -2.29
C ASP A 239 -32.30 10.72 -2.84
N ILE A 240 -31.92 9.73 -3.66
CA ILE A 240 -30.63 9.72 -4.34
C ILE A 240 -30.57 10.79 -5.43
N ARG A 241 -31.69 11.03 -6.15
CA ARG A 241 -31.76 12.09 -7.15
C ARG A 241 -31.67 13.48 -6.53
N ASP A 242 -32.32 13.69 -5.38
CA ASP A 242 -32.24 14.95 -4.62
C ASP A 242 -30.79 15.20 -4.13
N TYR A 243 -30.11 14.17 -3.63
CA TYR A 243 -28.72 14.26 -3.23
C TYR A 243 -27.83 14.61 -4.44
N TYR A 244 -28.00 13.89 -5.56
CA TYR A 244 -27.26 14.11 -6.81
C TYR A 244 -27.43 15.56 -7.32
N HIS A 245 -28.65 16.01 -7.54
CA HIS A 245 -28.91 17.36 -8.05
C HIS A 245 -28.52 18.48 -7.10
N LYS A 246 -28.46 18.22 -5.80
CA LYS A 246 -28.05 19.21 -4.79
C LYS A 246 -26.53 19.39 -4.77
N TRP A 247 -25.78 18.32 -4.94
CA TRP A 247 -24.36 18.31 -4.64
C TRP A 247 -23.44 18.08 -5.83
N TYR A 248 -23.86 17.35 -6.90
CA TYR A 248 -23.03 17.14 -8.10
C TYR A 248 -23.13 18.37 -9.00
N ARG A 249 -22.26 19.30 -8.76
CA ARG A 249 -22.26 20.60 -9.44
C ARG A 249 -20.83 21.13 -9.65
N PRO A 250 -20.58 21.88 -10.75
CA PRO A 250 -19.24 22.20 -11.20
C PRO A 250 -18.40 23.03 -10.20
N ASP A 251 -19.02 23.85 -9.35
CA ASP A 251 -18.30 24.65 -8.34
C ASP A 251 -17.71 23.79 -7.19
N LEU A 252 -18.11 22.53 -7.06
CA LEU A 252 -17.55 21.56 -6.12
C LEU A 252 -16.66 20.50 -6.79
N GLN A 253 -16.36 20.65 -8.09
CA GLN A 253 -15.66 19.65 -8.89
C GLN A 253 -14.31 20.14 -9.38
N GLY A 254 -13.32 19.23 -9.36
CA GLY A 254 -12.00 19.43 -9.93
C GLY A 254 -11.64 18.30 -10.88
N ILE A 255 -11.24 18.64 -12.10
CA ILE A 255 -10.74 17.69 -13.08
C ILE A 255 -9.22 17.70 -13.06
N VAL A 256 -8.62 16.52 -13.02
CA VAL A 256 -7.17 16.36 -13.10
C VAL A 256 -6.83 15.46 -14.28
N ILE A 257 -6.01 15.97 -15.20
CA ILE A 257 -5.53 15.25 -16.38
C ILE A 257 -4.00 15.33 -16.40
N VAL A 258 -3.35 14.19 -16.30
CA VAL A 258 -1.89 14.09 -16.37
C VAL A 258 -1.52 13.01 -17.36
N GLY A 259 -0.68 13.33 -18.33
CA GLY A 259 -0.34 12.32 -19.35
C GLY A 259 0.68 12.80 -20.36
N ASP A 260 0.98 11.90 -21.29
CA ASP A 260 1.79 12.22 -22.48
C ASP A 260 0.92 12.95 -23.53
N ILE A 261 0.48 14.15 -23.16
CA ILE A 261 -0.57 14.94 -23.85
C ILE A 261 -0.07 16.31 -24.27
N ASP A 262 -0.71 16.87 -25.27
CA ASP A 262 -0.64 18.29 -25.58
C ASP A 262 -1.61 19.06 -24.67
N VAL A 263 -1.05 19.88 -23.78
CA VAL A 263 -1.81 20.61 -22.75
C VAL A 263 -2.82 21.60 -23.39
N ASP A 264 -2.43 22.31 -24.45
CA ASP A 264 -3.30 23.30 -25.10
C ASP A 264 -4.47 22.62 -25.81
N ALA A 265 -4.18 21.52 -26.50
CA ALA A 265 -5.21 20.73 -27.18
C ALA A 265 -6.20 20.09 -26.18
N VAL A 266 -5.72 19.55 -25.08
CA VAL A 266 -6.56 18.95 -24.04
C VAL A 266 -7.40 20.01 -23.34
N GLU A 267 -6.82 21.17 -23.02
CA GLU A 267 -7.58 22.28 -22.44
C GLU A 267 -8.71 22.77 -23.35
N ALA A 268 -8.42 22.92 -24.65
CA ALA A 268 -9.43 23.31 -25.61
C ALA A 268 -10.58 22.30 -25.72
N LYS A 269 -10.25 20.99 -25.74
CA LYS A 269 -11.24 19.90 -25.75
C LYS A 269 -12.07 19.87 -24.47
N LEU A 270 -11.42 20.01 -23.31
CA LEU A 270 -12.11 20.06 -22.01
C LEU A 270 -13.12 21.21 -21.99
N LYS A 271 -12.71 22.42 -22.38
CA LYS A 271 -13.62 23.58 -22.47
C LYS A 271 -14.79 23.36 -23.41
N ALA A 272 -14.57 22.68 -24.53
CA ALA A 272 -15.62 22.35 -25.48
C ALA A 272 -16.59 21.31 -24.96
N VAL A 273 -16.08 20.23 -24.33
CA VAL A 273 -16.90 19.13 -23.80
C VAL A 273 -17.76 19.59 -22.62
N PHE A 274 -17.22 20.47 -21.74
CA PHE A 274 -17.94 20.96 -20.57
C PHE A 274 -18.74 22.25 -20.80
N ALA A 275 -18.87 22.72 -22.04
CA ALA A 275 -19.56 23.97 -22.37
C ALA A 275 -21.08 23.91 -22.09
N ASP A 276 -21.70 22.75 -22.08
CA ASP A 276 -23.12 22.56 -21.77
C ASP A 276 -23.42 22.39 -20.27
N VAL A 277 -22.39 22.18 -19.43
CA VAL A 277 -22.54 22.06 -17.98
C VAL A 277 -22.84 23.44 -17.38
N GLN A 278 -24.02 23.60 -16.86
CA GLN A 278 -24.52 24.91 -16.43
C GLN A 278 -23.93 25.34 -15.09
N LYS A 279 -23.74 26.65 -14.93
CA LYS A 279 -23.42 27.22 -13.64
C LYS A 279 -24.59 27.03 -12.66
N PRO A 280 -24.35 26.58 -11.42
CA PRO A 280 -25.41 26.39 -10.44
C PRO A 280 -26.08 27.72 -10.09
N ILE A 281 -27.43 27.70 -10.00
CA ILE A 281 -28.24 28.86 -9.62
C ILE A 281 -28.68 28.70 -8.18
N ASN A 282 -28.32 29.65 -7.32
CA ASN A 282 -28.60 29.63 -5.87
C ASN A 282 -28.25 28.27 -5.24
N PRO A 283 -27.00 27.80 -5.38
CA PRO A 283 -26.61 26.51 -4.88
C PRO A 283 -26.71 26.44 -3.36
N ALA A 284 -26.99 25.26 -2.81
CA ALA A 284 -26.87 25.02 -1.39
C ALA A 284 -25.44 25.25 -0.92
N GLU A 285 -25.26 25.83 0.24
CA GLU A 285 -23.92 26.03 0.82
C GLU A 285 -23.28 24.68 1.17
N ARG A 286 -22.02 24.48 0.76
CA ARG A 286 -21.19 23.35 1.18
C ARG A 286 -20.67 23.63 2.60
N THR A 287 -21.38 23.14 3.59
CA THR A 287 -21.02 23.34 5.00
C THR A 287 -19.88 22.40 5.41
N TYR A 288 -18.82 22.97 6.00
CA TYR A 288 -17.78 22.25 6.73
C TYR A 288 -18.13 22.26 8.22
N TYR A 289 -18.40 21.10 8.78
CA TYR A 289 -18.87 20.98 10.16
C TYR A 289 -17.67 21.03 11.10
N PRO A 290 -17.56 22.06 12.00
CA PRO A 290 -16.43 22.17 12.91
C PRO A 290 -16.55 21.14 14.04
N VAL A 291 -15.44 20.55 14.45
CA VAL A 291 -15.37 19.70 15.64
C VAL A 291 -15.09 20.55 16.88
N ALA A 292 -15.93 20.41 17.89
CA ALA A 292 -15.82 21.18 19.14
C ALA A 292 -14.58 20.80 19.95
N ASP A 293 -14.03 21.78 20.67
CA ASP A 293 -13.01 21.55 21.70
C ASP A 293 -13.61 20.89 22.95
N ASN A 294 -12.80 20.14 23.67
CA ASN A 294 -13.18 19.55 24.95
C ASN A 294 -12.20 19.93 26.08
N LYS A 295 -12.74 20.32 27.23
CA LYS A 295 -11.94 20.64 28.44
C LYS A 295 -11.55 19.38 29.18
N GLU A 296 -12.52 18.49 29.38
CA GLU A 296 -12.32 17.18 30.01
C GLU A 296 -12.01 16.14 28.92
N PRO A 297 -11.15 15.16 29.19
CA PRO A 297 -10.85 14.11 28.20
C PRO A 297 -12.11 13.34 27.79
N ILE A 298 -12.24 13.10 26.51
CA ILE A 298 -13.22 12.18 25.92
C ILE A 298 -12.62 10.79 25.95
N VAL A 299 -13.34 9.81 26.51
CA VAL A 299 -12.91 8.41 26.52
C VAL A 299 -14.01 7.56 25.92
N ALA A 300 -13.69 6.88 24.82
CA ALA A 300 -14.57 5.99 24.07
C ALA A 300 -14.02 4.56 24.14
N ILE A 301 -14.77 3.62 24.70
CA ILE A 301 -14.37 2.22 24.86
C ILE A 301 -15.43 1.34 24.24
N GLY A 302 -15.03 0.51 23.27
CA GLY A 302 -15.94 -0.39 22.57
C GLY A 302 -15.33 -1.78 22.38
N THR A 303 -16.19 -2.79 22.29
CA THR A 303 -15.75 -4.17 22.11
C THR A 303 -16.65 -4.92 21.15
N ASP A 304 -16.06 -5.81 20.35
CA ASP A 304 -16.79 -6.74 19.49
C ASP A 304 -16.12 -8.12 19.53
N LYS A 305 -16.88 -9.18 19.29
CA LYS A 305 -16.40 -10.58 19.35
C LYS A 305 -15.43 -10.90 18.21
N GLU A 306 -15.48 -10.15 17.12
CA GLU A 306 -14.66 -10.35 15.91
C GLU A 306 -13.50 -9.35 15.82
N VAL A 307 -13.29 -8.52 16.84
CA VAL A 307 -12.06 -7.74 16.96
C VAL A 307 -10.93 -8.66 17.42
N ASP A 308 -9.84 -8.65 16.69
CA ASP A 308 -8.69 -9.49 16.92
C ASP A 308 -7.87 -9.00 18.12
N ASP A 309 -7.26 -7.83 18.03
CA ASP A 309 -6.37 -7.24 19.04
C ASP A 309 -6.99 -5.97 19.66
N PRO A 310 -6.72 -5.71 20.93
CA PRO A 310 -7.01 -4.41 21.49
C PRO A 310 -6.20 -3.33 20.79
N SER A 311 -6.86 -2.26 20.32
CA SER A 311 -6.27 -1.02 19.85
C SER A 311 -6.50 0.09 20.86
N ILE A 312 -5.50 0.94 21.00
CA ILE A 312 -5.50 2.12 21.85
C ILE A 312 -5.09 3.29 20.96
N GLU A 313 -5.91 4.31 20.92
CA GLU A 313 -5.61 5.54 20.17
C GLU A 313 -5.78 6.72 21.11
N ILE A 314 -4.79 7.60 21.12
CA ILE A 314 -4.78 8.82 21.94
C ILE A 314 -4.63 9.98 20.96
N TYR A 315 -5.55 10.93 21.02
CA TYR A 315 -5.56 12.12 20.18
C TYR A 315 -5.44 13.38 21.06
N PHE A 316 -4.60 14.27 20.62
CA PHE A 316 -4.46 15.63 21.13
C PHE A 316 -4.90 16.58 20.02
N LYS A 317 -6.16 17.00 20.06
CA LYS A 317 -6.78 17.81 19.00
C LYS A 317 -6.11 19.19 18.88
N GLN A 318 -5.92 19.60 17.64
CA GLN A 318 -5.41 20.90 17.22
C GLN A 318 -6.42 21.54 16.24
N ASP A 319 -6.39 22.85 16.09
CA ASP A 319 -7.15 23.50 15.02
C ASP A 319 -6.54 23.15 13.67
N ALA A 320 -7.39 22.78 12.73
CA ALA A 320 -6.94 22.52 11.36
C ALA A 320 -6.42 23.81 10.70
N THR A 321 -5.32 23.72 10.00
CA THR A 321 -4.79 24.85 9.23
C THR A 321 -5.75 25.20 8.09
N PRO A 322 -6.27 26.44 8.02
CA PRO A 322 -7.14 26.85 6.93
C PRO A 322 -6.45 26.68 5.55
N ASP A 323 -7.17 26.22 4.54
CA ASP A 323 -6.62 26.01 3.19
C ASP A 323 -5.93 27.28 2.63
N SER A 324 -6.45 28.47 2.96
CA SER A 324 -5.86 29.75 2.56
C SER A 324 -4.48 30.02 3.19
N GLU A 325 -4.13 29.32 4.28
CA GLU A 325 -2.89 29.50 5.03
C GLU A 325 -1.86 28.40 4.73
N LYS A 326 -2.20 27.39 3.94
CA LYS A 326 -1.30 26.28 3.60
C LYS A 326 -0.24 26.65 2.57
N ASN A 327 -0.52 27.59 1.67
CA ASN A 327 0.39 27.93 0.56
C ASN A 327 1.52 28.88 0.96
N ASN A 328 2.30 28.54 1.99
CA ASN A 328 3.45 29.33 2.41
C ASN A 328 4.55 28.47 3.06
N VAL A 329 5.76 29.05 3.17
CA VAL A 329 6.94 28.37 3.73
C VAL A 329 6.77 28.00 5.21
N GLY A 330 5.95 28.74 5.95
CA GLY A 330 5.65 28.42 7.36
C GLY A 330 4.88 27.10 7.51
N TYR A 331 3.92 26.85 6.63
CA TYR A 331 3.21 25.59 6.57
C TYR A 331 4.14 24.41 6.25
N LEU A 332 5.02 24.57 5.24
CA LEU A 332 6.02 23.54 4.89
C LEU A 332 6.97 23.24 6.06
N ALA A 333 7.38 24.27 6.81
CA ALA A 333 8.19 24.11 8.01
C ALA A 333 7.43 23.38 9.13
N SER A 334 6.15 23.68 9.31
CA SER A 334 5.28 22.99 10.30
C SER A 334 5.13 21.50 9.96
N GLN A 335 4.82 21.18 8.72
CA GLN A 335 4.73 19.80 8.23
C GLN A 335 6.05 19.04 8.46
N TYR A 336 7.18 19.67 8.16
CA TYR A 336 8.49 19.10 8.44
C TYR A 336 8.67 18.82 9.93
N MET A 337 8.37 19.79 10.81
CA MET A 337 8.58 19.65 12.25
C MET A 337 7.71 18.55 12.84
N THR A 338 6.43 18.47 12.48
CA THR A 338 5.53 17.40 12.95
C THR A 338 5.98 16.03 12.46
N SER A 339 6.41 15.92 11.20
CA SER A 339 6.98 14.69 10.63
C SER A 339 8.25 14.24 11.38
N MET A 340 9.15 15.17 11.73
CA MET A 340 10.35 14.84 12.50
C MET A 340 10.00 14.35 13.91
N ILE A 341 9.04 15.00 14.57
CA ILE A 341 8.57 14.62 15.92
C ILE A 341 8.01 13.20 15.90
N SER A 342 7.12 12.90 14.95
CA SER A 342 6.57 11.56 14.79
C SER A 342 7.67 10.53 14.50
N SER A 343 8.58 10.83 13.57
CA SER A 343 9.70 9.93 13.25
C SER A 343 10.61 9.61 14.45
N MET A 344 10.92 10.61 15.28
CA MET A 344 11.74 10.40 16.47
C MET A 344 11.00 9.63 17.57
N LEU A 345 9.72 9.93 17.79
CA LEU A 345 8.92 9.22 18.78
C LEU A 345 8.67 7.77 18.35
N ASP A 346 8.38 7.53 17.08
CA ASP A 346 8.22 6.19 16.52
C ASP A 346 9.49 5.33 16.68
N ALA A 347 10.65 5.92 16.52
CA ALA A 347 11.92 5.22 16.79
C ALA A 347 12.00 4.72 18.24
N ARG A 348 11.62 5.56 19.23
CA ARG A 348 11.56 5.16 20.65
C ARG A 348 10.51 4.07 20.91
N LEU A 349 9.31 4.23 20.32
CA LEU A 349 8.25 3.23 20.45
C LEU A 349 8.67 1.88 19.86
N ASN A 350 9.38 1.89 18.73
CA ASN A 350 9.91 0.68 18.10
C ASN A 350 11.00 -0.02 18.96
N GLU A 351 11.83 0.72 19.67
CA GLU A 351 12.77 0.12 20.64
C GLU A 351 12.02 -0.65 21.73
N LEU A 352 10.91 -0.11 22.23
CA LEU A 352 10.06 -0.79 23.21
C LEU A 352 9.37 -2.03 22.63
N VAL A 353 8.92 -1.99 21.38
CA VAL A 353 8.37 -3.16 20.68
C VAL A 353 9.39 -4.29 20.58
N GLN A 354 10.68 -3.98 20.47
CA GLN A 354 11.75 -4.98 20.37
C GLN A 354 12.31 -5.43 21.72
N SER A 355 11.86 -4.87 22.85
CA SER A 355 12.25 -5.31 24.18
C SER A 355 11.73 -6.72 24.51
N ALA A 356 12.38 -7.46 25.42
CA ALA A 356 11.99 -8.83 25.76
C ALA A 356 10.52 -8.97 26.22
N ASN A 357 10.01 -7.97 26.93
CA ASN A 357 8.60 -7.90 27.36
C ASN A 357 7.95 -6.64 26.80
N PRO A 358 7.59 -6.63 25.51
CA PRO A 358 7.05 -5.43 24.89
C PRO A 358 5.70 -5.04 25.49
N PRO A 359 5.50 -3.75 25.84
CA PRO A 359 4.24 -3.25 26.38
C PRO A 359 3.10 -3.28 25.36
N PHE A 360 3.46 -3.26 24.07
CA PHE A 360 2.54 -3.33 22.94
C PHE A 360 3.19 -4.13 21.79
N THR A 361 2.38 -4.66 20.92
CA THR A 361 2.84 -5.43 19.74
C THR A 361 3.26 -4.52 18.59
N ARG A 362 2.64 -3.35 18.51
CA ARG A 362 2.94 -2.24 17.58
C ARG A 362 2.59 -0.93 18.26
N ALA A 363 3.31 0.12 17.93
CA ALA A 363 2.97 1.49 18.30
C ALA A 363 3.53 2.49 17.29
N SER A 364 2.85 3.60 17.11
CA SER A 364 3.25 4.71 16.24
C SER A 364 2.62 6.02 16.70
N SER A 365 3.16 7.11 16.20
CA SER A 365 2.60 8.47 16.32
C SER A 365 2.40 9.09 14.96
N ASP A 366 1.45 10.05 14.86
CA ASP A 366 1.15 10.75 13.62
C ASP A 366 0.59 12.14 13.90
N TYR A 367 0.66 13.02 12.91
CA TYR A 367 -0.03 14.30 12.91
C TYR A 367 -0.84 14.43 11.62
N SER A 368 -2.15 14.34 11.74
CA SER A 368 -3.09 14.34 10.63
C SER A 368 -4.48 14.78 11.06
N ASP A 369 -5.47 14.61 10.21
CA ASP A 369 -6.88 14.83 10.52
C ASP A 369 -7.31 14.06 11.79
N PHE A 370 -8.17 14.68 12.60
CA PHE A 370 -8.69 14.04 13.79
C PHE A 370 -9.67 12.92 13.46
N PHE A 371 -9.19 11.70 13.54
CA PHE A 371 -9.90 10.44 13.28
C PHE A 371 -10.58 10.42 11.90
N VAL A 372 -11.82 10.92 11.79
CA VAL A 372 -12.57 10.98 10.51
C VAL A 372 -12.92 12.40 10.08
N ALA A 373 -12.52 13.41 10.84
CA ALA A 373 -12.95 14.80 10.65
C ALA A 373 -11.82 15.70 10.16
N LYS A 374 -11.80 16.06 8.89
CA LYS A 374 -10.80 16.96 8.31
C LYS A 374 -10.89 18.43 8.77
N THR A 375 -11.92 18.80 9.51
CA THR A 375 -12.07 20.14 10.09
C THR A 375 -11.35 20.32 11.43
N LYS A 376 -10.67 19.28 11.90
CA LYS A 376 -9.82 19.28 13.10
C LYS A 376 -8.61 18.39 12.84
N GLU A 377 -7.42 18.86 13.19
CA GLU A 377 -6.20 18.05 13.19
C GLU A 377 -5.93 17.47 14.57
N ALA A 378 -5.03 16.50 14.65
CA ALA A 378 -4.58 15.97 15.93
C ALA A 378 -3.16 15.39 15.84
N PHE A 379 -2.39 15.59 16.90
CA PHE A 379 -1.27 14.71 17.17
C PHE A 379 -1.82 13.43 17.82
N SER A 380 -1.49 12.29 17.27
CA SER A 380 -2.04 11.01 17.70
C SER A 380 -0.96 10.00 18.03
N LEU A 381 -1.29 9.09 18.93
CA LEU A 381 -0.53 7.88 19.20
C LEU A 381 -1.46 6.69 19.06
N SER A 382 -0.98 5.64 18.45
CA SER A 382 -1.71 4.37 18.34
C SER A 382 -0.85 3.22 18.86
N ALA A 383 -1.48 2.23 19.47
CA ALA A 383 -0.83 0.96 19.79
C ALA A 383 -1.82 -0.20 19.69
N SER A 384 -1.28 -1.37 19.31
CA SER A 384 -1.95 -2.65 19.51
C SER A 384 -1.30 -3.37 20.67
N SER A 385 -2.10 -3.97 21.53
CA SER A 385 -1.60 -4.68 22.74
C SER A 385 -2.02 -6.14 22.76
N LYS A 386 -1.38 -6.91 23.64
CA LYS A 386 -1.94 -8.20 24.06
C LYS A 386 -3.28 -7.99 24.72
N ALA A 387 -4.12 -9.01 24.71
CA ALA A 387 -5.45 -8.95 25.31
C ALA A 387 -5.43 -8.48 26.78
N ASP A 388 -4.47 -8.95 27.57
CA ASP A 388 -4.28 -8.59 28.99
C ASP A 388 -3.34 -7.38 29.21
N GLY A 389 -2.84 -6.75 28.12
CA GLY A 389 -1.81 -5.71 28.12
C GLY A 389 -2.33 -4.29 27.98
N ILE A 390 -3.65 -4.07 27.88
CA ILE A 390 -4.27 -2.77 27.53
C ILE A 390 -3.79 -1.64 28.46
N GLU A 391 -3.86 -1.85 29.76
CA GLU A 391 -3.48 -0.84 30.74
C GLU A 391 -1.97 -0.52 30.66
N THR A 392 -1.12 -1.55 30.50
CA THR A 392 0.32 -1.38 30.35
C THR A 392 0.66 -0.61 29.08
N ALA A 393 0.02 -0.94 27.96
CA ALA A 393 0.21 -0.27 26.68
C ALA A 393 -0.19 1.21 26.78
N LEU A 394 -1.37 1.50 27.32
CA LEU A 394 -1.85 2.87 27.54
C LEU A 394 -0.89 3.67 28.42
N LYS A 395 -0.49 3.13 29.57
CA LYS A 395 0.48 3.78 30.46
C LYS A 395 1.80 4.05 29.76
N THR A 396 2.33 3.10 29.02
CA THR A 396 3.62 3.26 28.34
C THR A 396 3.54 4.30 27.22
N LEU A 397 2.47 4.32 26.42
CA LEU A 397 2.25 5.39 25.44
C LEU A 397 2.24 6.77 26.10
N LEU A 398 1.49 6.92 27.18
CA LEU A 398 1.41 8.17 27.93
C LEU A 398 2.77 8.55 28.54
N GLN A 399 3.53 7.58 29.09
CA GLN A 399 4.87 7.82 29.63
C GLN A 399 5.86 8.32 28.58
N GLU A 400 5.89 7.70 27.40
CA GLU A 400 6.81 8.11 26.33
C GLU A 400 6.42 9.46 25.72
N THR A 401 5.11 9.72 25.58
CA THR A 401 4.61 11.03 25.16
C THR A 401 5.00 12.12 26.15
N GLU A 402 4.80 11.89 27.45
CA GLU A 402 5.16 12.85 28.50
C GLU A 402 6.68 12.98 28.62
N ARG A 403 7.46 11.91 28.43
CA ARG A 403 8.91 11.95 28.36
C ARG A 403 9.37 12.88 27.23
N ALA A 404 8.81 12.71 26.03
CA ALA A 404 9.12 13.56 24.88
C ALA A 404 8.69 15.02 25.14
N ARG A 405 7.52 15.25 25.75
CA ARG A 405 7.01 16.59 26.07
C ARG A 405 7.92 17.31 27.07
N ARG A 406 8.37 16.64 28.15
CA ARG A 406 9.18 17.28 29.21
C ARG A 406 10.65 17.44 28.85
N PHE A 407 11.25 16.41 28.28
CA PHE A 407 12.70 16.36 28.09
C PHE A 407 13.10 16.55 26.62
N GLY A 408 12.13 16.49 25.71
CA GLY A 408 12.40 16.62 24.28
C GLY A 408 13.10 15.39 23.68
N PHE A 409 13.67 15.63 22.53
CA PHE A 409 14.50 14.69 21.77
C PHE A 409 15.98 15.07 21.89
N THR A 410 16.85 14.14 21.49
CA THR A 410 18.31 14.35 21.46
C THR A 410 18.79 14.81 20.09
N GLU A 411 19.98 15.42 20.02
CA GLU A 411 20.59 15.83 18.74
C GLU A 411 20.83 14.63 17.81
N SER A 412 21.15 13.46 18.35
CA SER A 412 21.38 12.25 17.55
C SER A 412 20.10 11.70 16.95
N GLU A 413 18.96 11.70 17.67
CA GLU A 413 17.65 11.33 17.13
C GLU A 413 17.27 12.27 15.99
N TYR A 414 17.36 13.58 16.21
CA TYR A 414 17.01 14.58 15.20
C TYR A 414 17.92 14.51 13.97
N ALA A 415 19.24 14.31 14.18
CA ALA A 415 20.15 14.16 13.06
C ALA A 415 19.80 12.98 12.16
N ARG A 416 19.41 11.83 12.74
CA ARG A 416 18.95 10.65 11.97
C ARG A 416 17.62 10.89 11.27
N ALA A 417 16.62 11.42 11.96
CA ALA A 417 15.32 11.73 11.36
C ALA A 417 15.47 12.68 10.18
N ARG A 418 16.25 13.76 10.35
CA ARG A 418 16.57 14.71 9.29
C ARG A 418 17.32 14.07 8.12
N ALA A 419 18.29 13.18 8.41
CA ALA A 419 19.04 12.48 7.37
C ALA A 419 18.12 11.59 6.52
N ASN A 420 17.21 10.87 7.16
CA ASN A 420 16.19 10.05 6.47
C ASN A 420 15.24 10.89 5.60
N TYR A 421 14.75 12.01 6.14
CA TYR A 421 13.90 12.94 5.40
C TYR A 421 14.59 13.49 4.16
N LEU A 422 15.81 14.02 4.32
CA LEU A 422 16.58 14.59 3.22
C LEU A 422 16.96 13.53 2.18
N GLN A 423 17.23 12.29 2.60
CA GLN A 423 17.49 11.17 1.70
C GLN A 423 16.22 10.82 0.87
N SER A 424 15.05 10.79 1.51
CA SER A 424 13.79 10.52 0.81
C SER A 424 13.48 11.62 -0.21
N LEU A 425 13.70 12.87 0.17
CA LEU A 425 13.51 14.02 -0.71
C LEU A 425 14.51 14.03 -1.88
N GLU A 426 15.79 13.68 -1.62
CA GLU A 426 16.80 13.49 -2.66
C GLU A 426 16.41 12.39 -3.64
N SER A 427 15.89 11.26 -3.13
CA SER A 427 15.40 10.17 -3.97
C SER A 427 14.24 10.64 -4.87
N ALA A 428 13.28 11.37 -4.33
CA ALA A 428 12.17 11.93 -5.10
C ALA A 428 12.66 12.91 -6.17
N TYR A 429 13.62 13.77 -5.83
CA TYR A 429 14.24 14.70 -6.78
C TYR A 429 15.01 13.96 -7.89
N ASN A 430 15.78 12.93 -7.56
CA ASN A 430 16.51 12.12 -8.56
C ASN A 430 15.54 11.41 -9.51
N GLU A 431 14.39 10.95 -9.01
CA GLU A 431 13.36 10.26 -9.79
C GLU A 431 12.42 11.18 -10.58
N ARG A 432 12.53 12.52 -10.49
CA ARG A 432 11.56 13.47 -11.07
C ARG A 432 11.29 13.26 -12.56
N GLU A 433 12.33 12.92 -13.35
CA GLU A 433 12.19 12.61 -14.78
C GLU A 433 11.63 11.20 -15.06
N LYS A 434 11.51 10.37 -14.02
CA LYS A 434 10.99 9.00 -14.06
C LYS A 434 9.69 8.85 -13.30
N THR A 435 9.15 9.96 -12.75
CA THR A 435 7.90 9.98 -12.01
C THR A 435 6.71 9.69 -12.94
N LYS A 436 5.87 8.74 -12.54
CA LYS A 436 4.68 8.34 -13.31
C LYS A 436 3.53 9.34 -13.12
N HIS A 437 2.61 9.40 -14.08
CA HIS A 437 1.44 10.28 -14.09
C HIS A 437 0.65 10.27 -12.78
N GLY A 438 0.36 9.08 -12.25
CA GLY A 438 -0.46 8.92 -11.05
C GLY A 438 0.12 9.54 -9.77
N SER A 439 1.42 9.85 -9.72
CA SER A 439 2.01 10.56 -8.59
C SER A 439 1.58 12.03 -8.59
N TYR A 440 1.65 12.68 -9.73
CA TYR A 440 1.20 14.07 -9.88
C TYR A 440 -0.31 14.21 -9.71
N VAL A 441 -1.08 13.22 -10.17
CA VAL A 441 -2.54 13.25 -9.98
C VAL A 441 -2.89 13.32 -8.51
N ARG A 442 -2.24 12.51 -7.65
CA ARG A 442 -2.51 12.54 -6.20
C ARG A 442 -2.24 13.91 -5.59
N GLU A 443 -1.15 14.56 -5.97
CA GLU A 443 -0.82 15.91 -5.51
C GLU A 443 -1.90 16.93 -5.90
N TYR A 444 -2.36 16.89 -7.16
CA TYR A 444 -3.36 17.85 -7.65
C TYR A 444 -4.76 17.58 -7.11
N VAL A 445 -5.12 16.32 -6.90
CA VAL A 445 -6.37 15.95 -6.22
C VAL A 445 -6.35 16.49 -4.77
N GLN A 446 -5.25 16.33 -4.04
CA GLN A 446 -5.12 16.86 -2.68
C GLN A 446 -5.09 18.39 -2.64
N ASN A 447 -4.45 19.03 -3.62
CA ASN A 447 -4.51 20.49 -3.74
C ASN A 447 -5.94 20.98 -3.95
N PHE A 448 -6.71 20.32 -4.83
CA PHE A 448 -8.12 20.69 -5.06
C PHE A 448 -8.99 20.45 -3.83
N LEU A 449 -8.88 19.28 -3.21
CA LEU A 449 -9.77 18.88 -2.11
C LEU A 449 -9.44 19.57 -0.78
N ASN A 450 -8.15 19.72 -0.47
CA ASN A 450 -7.64 20.07 0.86
C ASN A 450 -6.70 21.30 0.88
N GLY A 451 -6.50 21.95 -0.28
CA GLY A 451 -5.62 23.13 -0.34
C GLY A 451 -4.12 22.83 -0.17
N GLU A 452 -3.70 21.56 -0.21
CA GLU A 452 -2.30 21.18 -0.03
C GLU A 452 -1.41 21.83 -1.09
N PRO A 453 -0.26 22.40 -0.73
CA PRO A 453 0.60 23.10 -1.67
C PRO A 453 1.24 22.15 -2.69
N ILE A 454 1.44 22.62 -3.89
CA ILE A 454 2.07 21.88 -5.00
C ILE A 454 3.27 22.65 -5.57
N PRO A 455 4.35 22.83 -4.80
CA PRO A 455 5.51 23.61 -5.24
C PRO A 455 6.30 22.93 -6.37
N GLY A 456 6.08 21.63 -6.58
CA GLY A 456 6.90 20.77 -7.40
C GLY A 456 8.21 20.38 -6.74
N ILE A 457 8.70 19.18 -7.05
CA ILE A 457 9.83 18.56 -6.35
C ILE A 457 11.14 19.35 -6.44
N GLU A 458 11.39 20.08 -7.56
CA GLU A 458 12.59 20.89 -7.69
C GLU A 458 12.61 22.04 -6.68
N ALA A 459 11.48 22.70 -6.50
CA ALA A 459 11.36 23.80 -5.54
C ALA A 459 11.39 23.26 -4.11
N GLU A 460 10.66 22.20 -3.82
CA GLU A 460 10.64 21.56 -2.50
C GLU A 460 12.03 21.09 -2.08
N TYR A 461 12.73 20.36 -2.97
CA TYR A 461 14.10 19.90 -2.74
C TYR A 461 15.05 21.07 -2.43
N ALA A 462 15.00 22.14 -3.25
CA ALA A 462 15.85 23.31 -3.04
C ALA A 462 15.55 24.02 -1.71
N MET A 463 14.26 24.20 -1.39
CA MET A 463 13.84 24.86 -0.14
C MET A 463 14.19 24.03 1.09
N MET A 464 13.87 22.73 1.09
CA MET A 464 14.05 21.89 2.28
C MET A 464 15.53 21.58 2.57
N ASN A 465 16.39 21.49 1.57
CA ASN A 465 17.84 21.39 1.79
C ASN A 465 18.44 22.63 2.47
N GLN A 466 17.77 23.78 2.37
CA GLN A 466 18.16 24.99 3.11
C GLN A 466 17.44 25.09 4.45
N LEU A 467 16.16 24.75 4.49
CA LEU A 467 15.32 24.91 5.66
C LEU A 467 15.68 23.90 6.76
N ALA A 468 15.67 22.60 6.44
CA ALA A 468 15.83 21.55 7.42
C ALA A 468 17.14 21.62 8.26
N PRO A 469 18.33 21.91 7.68
CA PRO A 469 19.53 22.08 8.48
C PRO A 469 19.50 23.29 9.42
N ASN A 470 18.67 24.28 9.17
CA ASN A 470 18.58 25.53 9.93
C ASN A 470 17.47 25.53 11.00
N ILE A 471 16.61 24.52 11.02
CA ILE A 471 15.65 24.34 12.10
C ILE A 471 16.36 23.62 13.27
N PRO A 472 16.51 24.30 14.43
CA PRO A 472 17.23 23.71 15.56
C PRO A 472 16.37 22.68 16.31
N LEU A 473 17.00 21.72 16.98
CA LEU A 473 16.32 20.75 17.86
C LEU A 473 15.41 21.41 18.88
N GLN A 474 15.81 22.58 19.39
CA GLN A 474 15.01 23.33 20.35
C GLN A 474 13.62 23.70 19.80
N ALA A 475 13.50 24.02 18.50
CA ALA A 475 12.21 24.27 17.88
C ALA A 475 11.33 23.01 17.86
N MET A 476 11.91 21.84 17.55
CA MET A 476 11.20 20.55 17.62
C MET A 476 10.66 20.28 19.02
N ASN A 477 11.50 20.50 20.05
CA ASN A 477 11.11 20.27 21.43
C ASN A 477 10.02 21.23 21.90
N MET A 478 10.02 22.47 21.41
CA MET A 478 8.93 23.42 21.67
C MET A 478 7.61 23.03 21.00
N VAL A 479 7.66 22.58 19.74
CA VAL A 479 6.49 22.10 19.02
C VAL A 479 5.93 20.84 19.71
N MET A 480 6.77 19.90 20.13
CA MET A 480 6.33 18.71 20.88
C MET A 480 5.53 19.08 22.16
N GLN A 481 5.97 20.12 22.87
CA GLN A 481 5.23 20.61 24.04
C GLN A 481 3.84 21.15 23.68
N GLN A 482 3.72 21.80 22.52
CA GLN A 482 2.45 22.36 22.02
C GLN A 482 1.49 21.27 21.51
N LEU A 483 2.04 20.21 20.89
CA LEU A 483 1.27 19.10 20.35
C LEU A 483 0.54 18.27 21.41
N VAL A 484 0.96 18.36 22.69
CA VAL A 484 0.37 17.60 23.80
C VAL A 484 -0.23 18.55 24.85
N PRO A 485 -1.37 19.20 24.53
CA PRO A 485 -2.06 20.08 25.48
C PRO A 485 -2.76 19.32 26.60
N ASP A 486 -3.08 20.03 27.68
CA ASP A 486 -3.83 19.49 28.81
C ASP A 486 -5.35 19.35 28.56
N SER A 487 -5.84 19.95 27.49
CA SER A 487 -7.22 19.87 26.99
C SER A 487 -7.25 19.21 25.61
N ASN A 488 -8.44 19.07 25.02
CA ASN A 488 -8.59 18.50 23.68
C ASN A 488 -8.06 17.06 23.55
N GLN A 489 -8.10 16.30 24.65
CA GLN A 489 -7.64 14.91 24.69
C GLN A 489 -8.80 13.96 24.40
N VAL A 490 -8.56 13.00 23.51
CA VAL A 490 -9.52 11.92 23.20
C VAL A 490 -8.77 10.59 23.25
N VAL A 491 -9.34 9.62 23.95
CA VAL A 491 -8.81 8.24 23.98
C VAL A 491 -9.87 7.28 23.47
N ILE A 492 -9.50 6.50 22.49
CA ILE A 492 -10.32 5.44 21.91
C ILE A 492 -9.68 4.10 22.26
N ILE A 493 -10.45 3.20 22.85
CA ILE A 493 -10.00 1.81 23.09
C ILE A 493 -11.02 0.89 22.44
N ALA A 494 -10.57 0.14 21.45
CA ALA A 494 -11.37 -0.88 20.78
C ALA A 494 -10.73 -2.25 21.02
N GLY A 495 -11.54 -3.30 21.18
CA GLY A 495 -10.95 -4.60 21.40
C GLY A 495 -11.93 -5.77 21.45
N PRO A 496 -11.43 -7.00 21.67
CA PRO A 496 -12.24 -8.20 21.65
C PRO A 496 -13.22 -8.28 22.85
N ALA A 497 -14.49 -8.60 22.56
CA ALA A 497 -15.50 -8.92 23.59
C ALA A 497 -15.28 -10.34 24.15
N LYS A 498 -14.15 -10.55 24.85
CA LYS A 498 -13.75 -11.86 25.37
C LYS A 498 -14.03 -11.97 26.86
N LYS A 499 -14.66 -13.07 27.30
CA LYS A 499 -14.97 -13.31 28.73
C LYS A 499 -13.68 -13.33 29.57
N GLY A 500 -13.67 -12.53 30.63
CA GLY A 500 -12.53 -12.41 31.56
C GLY A 500 -11.52 -11.35 31.18
N LEU A 501 -11.58 -10.76 29.99
CA LEU A 501 -10.77 -9.61 29.61
C LEU A 501 -11.29 -8.35 30.31
N LYS A 502 -10.38 -7.57 30.87
CA LYS A 502 -10.72 -6.33 31.57
C LYS A 502 -10.25 -5.13 30.76
N TYR A 503 -11.15 -4.21 30.55
CA TYR A 503 -10.85 -2.90 30.01
C TYR A 503 -10.77 -1.88 31.14
N PRO A 504 -9.91 -0.86 31.05
CA PRO A 504 -9.92 0.22 32.01
C PRO A 504 -11.27 0.93 31.93
N THR A 505 -11.74 1.44 33.07
CA THR A 505 -12.92 2.31 33.10
C THR A 505 -12.57 3.68 32.54
N LYS A 506 -13.59 4.43 32.16
CA LYS A 506 -13.43 5.82 31.72
C LYS A 506 -12.70 6.67 32.77
N GLU A 507 -13.06 6.50 34.03
CA GLU A 507 -12.48 7.21 35.17
C GLU A 507 -11.00 6.87 35.38
N GLU A 508 -10.61 5.61 35.20
CA GLU A 508 -9.22 5.17 35.25
C GLU A 508 -8.39 5.77 34.14
N VAL A 509 -8.91 5.79 32.90
CA VAL A 509 -8.22 6.44 31.75
C VAL A 509 -8.05 7.93 31.99
N ILE A 510 -9.10 8.63 32.46
CA ILE A 510 -9.03 10.06 32.80
C ILE A 510 -8.00 10.31 33.91
N SER A 511 -7.96 9.43 34.91
CA SER A 511 -6.99 9.54 36.01
C SER A 511 -5.55 9.37 35.49
N LEU A 512 -5.31 8.44 34.57
CA LEU A 512 -4.01 8.25 33.94
C LEU A 512 -3.58 9.49 33.15
N LEU A 513 -4.48 10.05 32.33
CA LEU A 513 -4.21 11.28 31.57
C LEU A 513 -3.86 12.47 32.49
N LYS A 514 -4.65 12.69 33.54
CA LYS A 514 -4.42 13.78 34.48
C LYS A 514 -3.16 13.57 35.32
N GLY A 515 -2.78 12.31 35.60
CA GLY A 515 -1.57 11.93 36.32
C GLY A 515 -0.26 11.97 35.51
N MET A 516 -0.33 12.20 34.20
CA MET A 516 0.88 12.22 33.34
C MET A 516 1.96 13.19 33.86
N LYS A 517 1.54 14.37 34.31
CA LYS A 517 2.46 15.40 34.81
C LYS A 517 3.20 15.03 36.06
N ASP A 518 2.67 14.12 36.87
CA ASP A 518 3.24 13.72 38.15
C ASP A 518 4.12 12.46 38.02
N LEU A 519 4.28 11.91 36.81
CA LEU A 519 5.11 10.74 36.57
C LEU A 519 6.59 11.04 36.88
N ASP A 520 7.24 10.15 37.60
CA ASP A 520 8.69 10.18 37.79
C ASP A 520 9.37 9.59 36.54
N LEU A 521 9.82 10.45 35.66
CA LEU A 521 10.42 10.07 34.38
C LEU A 521 11.84 10.58 34.27
N GLN A 522 12.71 9.76 33.68
CA GLN A 522 14.05 10.16 33.27
C GLN A 522 14.06 10.54 31.79
N ALA A 523 14.96 11.45 31.41
CA ALA A 523 15.18 11.76 30.01
C ALA A 523 15.59 10.49 29.22
N TYR A 524 15.17 10.42 27.96
CA TYR A 524 15.59 9.33 27.08
C TYR A 524 17.12 9.41 26.84
N VAL A 525 17.76 8.27 26.87
CA VAL A 525 19.18 8.13 26.56
C VAL A 525 19.33 7.37 25.26
N ASP A 526 19.74 8.09 24.24
CA ASP A 526 19.98 7.50 22.91
C ASP A 526 21.31 6.72 22.90
N LYS A 527 21.22 5.41 22.78
CA LYS A 527 22.37 4.54 22.63
C LYS A 527 22.76 4.51 21.16
N VAL A 528 23.81 5.19 20.80
CA VAL A 528 24.35 5.23 19.43
C VAL A 528 25.68 4.49 19.38
N SER A 529 25.88 3.67 18.35
CA SER A 529 27.19 3.09 18.03
C SER A 529 27.86 3.95 16.97
N ASP A 530 29.08 4.37 17.21
CA ASP A 530 29.94 5.06 16.24
C ASP A 530 30.73 4.07 15.35
N GLU A 531 30.51 2.77 15.52
CA GLU A 531 31.20 1.75 14.74
C GLU A 531 30.69 1.76 13.28
N PRO A 532 31.61 1.69 12.29
CA PRO A 532 31.21 1.49 10.90
C PRO A 532 30.57 0.11 10.72
N LEU A 533 29.71 -0.04 9.75
CA LEU A 533 29.03 -1.31 9.43
C LEU A 533 30.03 -2.47 9.27
N MET A 534 31.19 -2.19 8.67
CA MET A 534 32.35 -3.07 8.63
C MET A 534 33.62 -2.26 8.94
N LYS A 535 34.49 -2.81 9.79
CA LYS A 535 35.76 -2.15 10.15
C LYS A 535 36.80 -2.22 9.04
N GLU A 536 36.79 -3.32 8.30
CA GLU A 536 37.69 -3.56 7.17
C GLU A 536 36.89 -4.26 6.07
N ALA A 537 37.16 -3.91 4.83
CA ALA A 537 36.63 -4.64 3.69
C ALA A 537 37.22 -6.07 3.67
N PRO A 538 36.43 -7.07 3.20
CA PRO A 538 36.93 -8.43 3.14
C PRO A 538 38.04 -8.56 2.08
N LYS A 539 38.85 -9.59 2.21
CA LYS A 539 39.83 -9.91 1.17
C LYS A 539 39.09 -10.43 -0.05
N GLY A 540 38.94 -9.55 -1.03
CA GLY A 540 38.12 -9.77 -2.22
C GLY A 540 38.58 -10.92 -3.11
N GLY A 541 37.66 -11.41 -3.92
CA GLY A 541 37.94 -12.31 -5.02
C GLY A 541 38.34 -11.57 -6.31
N LYS A 542 38.29 -12.29 -7.42
CA LYS A 542 38.57 -11.75 -8.76
C LYS A 542 37.44 -12.10 -9.72
N ILE A 543 37.18 -11.24 -10.67
CA ILE A 543 36.36 -11.58 -11.84
C ILE A 543 37.28 -12.40 -12.78
N ILE A 544 36.91 -13.66 -13.01
CA ILE A 544 37.69 -14.59 -13.84
C ILE A 544 37.11 -14.74 -15.24
N SER A 545 35.87 -14.31 -15.46
CA SER A 545 35.25 -14.29 -16.78
C SER A 545 34.23 -13.17 -16.84
N GLU A 546 34.16 -12.51 -18.00
CA GLU A 546 33.18 -11.48 -18.32
C GLU A 546 32.61 -11.73 -19.71
N LYS A 547 31.28 -11.63 -19.86
CA LYS A 547 30.59 -11.77 -21.15
C LYS A 547 29.51 -10.71 -21.24
N GLU A 548 29.66 -9.76 -22.13
CA GLU A 548 28.65 -8.77 -22.47
C GLU A 548 27.57 -9.35 -23.39
N GLY A 549 26.37 -8.72 -23.34
CA GLY A 549 25.27 -9.04 -24.25
C GLY A 549 24.72 -10.46 -24.07
N ASP A 550 24.71 -10.97 -22.85
CA ASP A 550 24.07 -12.23 -22.50
C ASP A 550 22.53 -12.07 -22.43
N ILE A 551 21.83 -13.04 -21.89
CA ILE A 551 20.35 -13.06 -21.87
C ILE A 551 19.77 -11.69 -21.45
N TYR A 552 18.76 -11.24 -22.15
CA TYR A 552 18.09 -9.92 -21.94
C TYR A 552 19.04 -8.71 -22.00
N GLY A 553 20.19 -8.82 -22.67
CA GLY A 553 21.18 -7.76 -22.75
C GLY A 553 21.96 -7.53 -21.45
N SER A 554 22.02 -8.51 -20.57
CA SER A 554 22.80 -8.46 -19.33
C SER A 554 24.28 -8.73 -19.58
N THR A 555 25.16 -8.29 -18.68
CA THR A 555 26.56 -8.68 -18.62
C THR A 555 26.73 -9.79 -17.58
N LYS A 556 27.28 -10.92 -17.98
CA LYS A 556 27.62 -12.03 -17.11
C LYS A 556 29.04 -11.88 -16.56
N LEU A 557 29.20 -11.98 -15.25
CA LEU A 557 30.48 -12.08 -14.56
C LEU A 557 30.58 -13.43 -13.83
N VAL A 558 31.76 -14.04 -13.82
CA VAL A 558 32.03 -15.21 -12.98
C VAL A 558 33.16 -14.83 -12.03
N LEU A 559 32.95 -15.08 -10.75
CA LEU A 559 33.90 -14.75 -9.69
C LEU A 559 34.78 -15.96 -9.33
N SER A 560 35.95 -15.70 -8.76
CA SER A 560 36.95 -16.73 -8.43
C SER A 560 36.47 -17.76 -7.41
N ASN A 561 35.46 -17.43 -6.61
CA ASN A 561 34.79 -18.33 -5.66
C ASN A 561 33.62 -19.13 -6.24
N GLY A 562 33.36 -19.01 -7.55
CA GLY A 562 32.29 -19.72 -8.26
C GLY A 562 30.98 -18.94 -8.40
N VAL A 563 30.78 -17.85 -7.65
CA VAL A 563 29.61 -16.99 -7.77
C VAL A 563 29.45 -16.50 -9.21
N THR A 564 28.23 -16.60 -9.74
CA THR A 564 27.86 -16.03 -11.03
C THR A 564 27.03 -14.77 -10.81
N VAL A 565 27.30 -13.71 -11.57
CA VAL A 565 26.60 -12.43 -11.46
C VAL A 565 26.10 -11.99 -12.83
N TYR A 566 24.84 -11.59 -12.91
CA TYR A 566 24.26 -10.97 -14.10
C TYR A 566 23.89 -9.53 -13.78
N VAL A 567 24.38 -8.60 -14.58
CA VAL A 567 24.12 -7.17 -14.43
C VAL A 567 23.35 -6.65 -15.63
N LYS A 568 22.12 -6.19 -15.42
CA LYS A 568 21.29 -5.54 -16.43
C LYS A 568 21.11 -4.06 -16.07
N LYS A 569 21.83 -3.21 -16.77
CA LYS A 569 21.64 -1.76 -16.68
C LYS A 569 20.29 -1.39 -17.30
N THR A 570 19.52 -0.58 -16.61
CA THR A 570 18.27 0.03 -17.09
C THR A 570 18.23 1.50 -16.71
N ASP A 571 17.36 2.24 -17.37
CA ASP A 571 17.09 3.65 -17.08
C ASP A 571 15.64 3.91 -16.63
N PHE A 572 14.92 2.86 -16.20
CA PHE A 572 13.51 2.95 -15.81
C PHE A 572 13.32 3.75 -14.52
N LYS A 573 14.30 3.66 -13.62
CA LYS A 573 14.40 4.41 -12.38
C LYS A 573 15.79 5.04 -12.28
N ALA A 574 15.86 6.29 -11.82
CA ALA A 574 17.14 6.98 -11.65
C ALA A 574 17.85 6.58 -10.35
N ASP A 575 17.08 6.24 -9.32
CA ASP A 575 17.56 6.04 -7.94
C ASP A 575 17.25 4.64 -7.40
N GLU A 576 17.30 3.62 -8.27
CA GLU A 576 17.05 2.23 -7.87
C GLU A 576 18.03 1.26 -8.55
N ILE A 577 18.63 0.42 -7.71
CA ILE A 577 19.30 -0.83 -8.09
C ILE A 577 18.64 -1.93 -7.28
N ARG A 578 18.17 -2.98 -7.93
CA ARG A 578 17.65 -4.20 -7.33
C ARG A 578 18.66 -5.32 -7.42
N MET A 579 18.77 -6.11 -6.37
CA MET A 579 19.60 -7.31 -6.30
C MET A 579 18.75 -8.51 -5.91
N LYS A 580 19.02 -9.65 -6.53
CA LYS A 580 18.53 -10.96 -6.08
C LYS A 580 19.67 -11.96 -6.21
N GLY A 581 19.93 -12.72 -5.17
CA GLY A 581 20.81 -13.88 -5.17
C GLY A 581 19.97 -15.15 -4.99
N THR A 582 20.20 -16.19 -5.77
CA THR A 582 19.44 -17.45 -5.67
C THR A 582 20.36 -18.64 -5.80
N SER A 583 20.15 -19.65 -4.98
CA SER A 583 20.76 -20.99 -5.05
C SER A 583 19.69 -22.05 -4.84
N LEU A 584 20.00 -23.32 -5.15
CA LEU A 584 19.06 -24.45 -5.03
C LEU A 584 19.24 -25.17 -3.70
N GLY A 585 18.10 -25.60 -3.11
CA GLY A 585 18.07 -26.35 -1.86
C GLY A 585 16.84 -25.99 -1.04
N GLY A 586 16.86 -24.83 -0.42
CA GLY A 586 15.77 -24.26 0.35
C GLY A 586 15.33 -25.12 1.53
N LYS A 587 14.08 -24.93 1.92
CA LYS A 587 13.43 -25.71 2.98
C LYS A 587 13.40 -27.22 2.66
N SER A 588 13.48 -27.60 1.37
CA SER A 588 13.40 -29.00 0.94
C SER A 588 14.50 -29.90 1.50
N ILE A 589 15.65 -29.32 1.83
CA ILE A 589 16.84 -30.05 2.30
C ILE A 589 16.64 -30.60 3.72
N PHE A 590 15.87 -29.91 4.55
CA PHE A 590 15.66 -30.24 5.95
C PHE A 590 14.60 -31.31 6.15
N PRO A 591 14.72 -32.15 7.21
CA PRO A 591 13.70 -33.15 7.53
C PRO A 591 12.41 -32.53 8.06
N ASP A 592 11.30 -33.24 7.95
CA ASP A 592 9.96 -32.78 8.35
C ASP A 592 9.86 -32.40 9.83
N LYS A 593 10.70 -32.99 10.69
CA LYS A 593 10.75 -32.61 12.11
C LYS A 593 11.16 -31.16 12.37
N ASP A 594 11.86 -30.54 11.44
CA ASP A 594 12.29 -29.14 11.52
C ASP A 594 11.25 -28.16 10.92
N ALA A 595 10.06 -28.66 10.55
CA ALA A 595 9.03 -27.88 9.86
C ALA A 595 8.65 -26.60 10.61
N LEU A 596 8.50 -26.67 11.93
CA LEU A 596 8.21 -25.53 12.78
C LEU A 596 9.32 -24.47 12.71
N ASN A 597 10.59 -24.89 12.79
CA ASN A 597 11.73 -23.99 12.77
C ASN A 597 11.90 -23.30 11.41
N PHE A 598 11.84 -24.04 10.31
CA PHE A 598 11.97 -23.41 9.00
C PHE A 598 10.73 -22.62 8.56
N ALA A 599 9.58 -22.81 9.20
CA ALA A 599 8.40 -21.98 8.94
C ALA A 599 8.59 -20.53 9.41
N VAL A 600 9.37 -20.31 10.47
CA VAL A 600 9.61 -19.00 11.08
C VAL A 600 11.04 -18.49 10.94
N MET A 601 11.92 -19.24 10.29
CA MET A 601 13.35 -18.98 10.26
C MET A 601 13.69 -17.58 9.74
N ASP A 602 13.08 -17.16 8.65
CA ASP A 602 13.37 -15.88 8.00
C ASP A 602 13.11 -14.71 8.99
N ASN A 603 12.02 -14.77 9.73
CA ASN A 603 11.67 -13.78 10.75
C ASN A 603 12.63 -13.82 11.97
N VAL A 604 13.00 -15.02 12.42
CA VAL A 604 13.90 -15.19 13.58
C VAL A 604 15.30 -14.69 13.25
N ILE A 605 15.82 -14.94 12.06
CA ILE A 605 17.12 -14.40 11.63
C ILE A 605 17.06 -12.87 11.54
N ALA A 606 16.01 -12.32 10.96
CA ALA A 606 15.86 -10.88 10.78
C ALA A 606 15.87 -10.10 12.11
N VAL A 607 15.24 -10.63 13.17
CA VAL A 607 15.23 -9.93 14.47
C VAL A 607 16.56 -9.96 15.21
N GLY A 608 17.48 -10.87 14.84
CA GLY A 608 18.79 -10.97 15.46
C GLY A 608 19.74 -9.84 15.13
N GLY A 609 19.57 -9.22 13.96
CA GLY A 609 20.53 -8.24 13.43
C GLY A 609 21.71 -8.88 12.71
N LEU A 610 22.75 -8.09 12.43
CA LEU A 610 23.93 -8.51 11.66
C LEU A 610 25.24 -8.03 12.31
N GLY A 611 26.25 -8.87 12.31
CA GLY A 611 27.56 -8.54 12.84
C GLY A 611 27.50 -8.14 14.33
N ASN A 612 27.96 -6.93 14.62
CA ASN A 612 27.92 -6.37 15.98
C ASN A 612 26.62 -5.61 16.29
N PHE A 613 25.74 -5.44 15.29
CA PHE A 613 24.58 -4.58 15.39
C PHE A 613 23.30 -5.38 15.63
N SER A 614 22.54 -5.02 16.66
CA SER A 614 21.16 -5.42 16.80
C SER A 614 20.31 -4.84 15.64
N GLN A 615 19.09 -5.29 15.48
CA GLN A 615 18.18 -4.72 14.47
C GLN A 615 17.94 -3.21 14.72
N VAL A 616 17.86 -2.79 15.98
CA VAL A 616 17.74 -1.37 16.36
C VAL A 616 18.99 -0.59 15.96
N ASP A 617 20.18 -1.12 16.28
CA ASP A 617 21.44 -0.46 15.92
C ASP A 617 21.64 -0.35 14.41
N LEU A 618 21.26 -1.39 13.64
CA LEU A 618 21.30 -1.34 12.17
C LEU A 618 20.43 -0.20 11.63
N THR A 619 19.22 -0.04 12.15
CA THR A 619 18.33 1.06 11.74
C THR A 619 19.01 2.43 12.01
N LYS A 620 19.70 2.59 13.15
CA LYS A 620 20.40 3.82 13.49
C LYS A 620 21.61 4.07 12.58
N VAL A 621 22.43 3.05 12.32
CA VAL A 621 23.65 3.14 11.49
C VAL A 621 23.31 3.38 10.01
N LEU A 622 22.17 2.89 9.54
CA LEU A 622 21.73 3.06 8.16
C LEU A 622 20.90 4.34 7.92
N ALA A 623 20.77 5.20 8.95
CA ALA A 623 20.03 6.45 8.78
C ALA A 623 20.63 7.33 7.65
N GLY A 624 19.76 7.88 6.80
CA GLY A 624 20.13 8.67 5.63
C GLY A 624 20.62 7.85 4.44
N LYS A 625 20.50 6.53 4.47
CA LYS A 625 20.81 5.62 3.36
C LYS A 625 19.54 4.98 2.80
N LYS A 626 19.48 4.86 1.48
CA LYS A 626 18.43 4.11 0.78
C LYS A 626 18.97 2.73 0.46
N VAL A 627 18.86 1.81 1.39
CA VAL A 627 19.39 0.45 1.24
C VAL A 627 18.63 -0.55 2.11
N SER A 628 18.41 -1.74 1.58
CA SER A 628 17.93 -2.89 2.34
C SER A 628 18.52 -4.18 1.78
N VAL A 629 18.78 -5.17 2.64
CA VAL A 629 19.14 -6.55 2.27
C VAL A 629 18.42 -7.49 3.22
N ASN A 630 17.78 -8.52 2.64
CA ASN A 630 17.09 -9.57 3.37
C ASN A 630 17.43 -10.92 2.78
N ALA A 631 17.49 -11.95 3.60
CA ALA A 631 17.67 -13.33 3.16
C ALA A 631 16.50 -14.22 3.62
N GLY A 632 16.22 -15.27 2.88
CA GLY A 632 15.15 -16.19 3.25
C GLY A 632 15.21 -17.52 2.47
N LEU A 633 14.51 -18.53 2.98
CA LEU A 633 14.39 -19.84 2.36
C LEU A 633 13.03 -20.02 1.68
N GLY A 634 13.07 -20.21 0.37
CA GLY A 634 11.95 -20.75 -0.39
C GLY A 634 11.76 -22.25 -0.17
N ALA A 635 10.76 -22.82 -0.83
CA ALA A 635 10.53 -24.27 -0.78
C ALA A 635 11.74 -25.06 -1.31
N THR A 636 12.37 -24.55 -2.36
CA THR A 636 13.44 -25.22 -3.15
C THR A 636 14.66 -24.34 -3.39
N THR A 637 14.70 -23.13 -2.84
CA THR A 637 15.78 -22.15 -3.06
C THR A 637 16.19 -21.44 -1.77
N GLU A 638 17.45 -21.04 -1.68
CA GLU A 638 17.94 -19.96 -0.83
C GLU A 638 17.87 -18.67 -1.61
N ASN A 639 17.48 -17.59 -0.96
CA ASN A 639 17.34 -16.30 -1.63
C ASN A 639 17.92 -15.16 -0.78
N VAL A 640 18.54 -14.20 -1.47
CA VAL A 640 18.93 -12.90 -0.91
C VAL A 640 18.32 -11.83 -1.79
N PHE A 641 17.68 -10.84 -1.18
CA PHE A 641 17.05 -9.71 -1.87
C PHE A 641 17.69 -8.43 -1.38
N GLY A 642 17.98 -7.53 -2.29
CA GLY A 642 18.49 -6.20 -1.96
C GLY A 642 17.89 -5.12 -2.84
N THR A 643 17.82 -3.92 -2.31
CA THR A 643 17.55 -2.71 -3.08
C THR A 643 18.35 -1.56 -2.50
N CYS A 644 18.86 -0.69 -3.36
CA CYS A 644 19.57 0.52 -2.94
C CYS A 644 19.48 1.62 -3.98
N SER A 645 19.85 2.85 -3.58
CA SER A 645 20.23 3.90 -4.51
C SER A 645 21.60 3.60 -5.12
N PRO A 646 21.96 4.18 -6.28
CA PRO A 646 23.31 4.02 -6.85
C PRO A 646 24.43 4.43 -5.87
N LYS A 647 24.22 5.47 -5.06
CA LYS A 647 25.20 5.94 -4.07
C LYS A 647 25.40 4.98 -2.89
N ASP A 648 24.38 4.16 -2.58
CA ASP A 648 24.40 3.22 -1.44
C ASP A 648 24.76 1.79 -1.86
N PHE A 649 25.25 1.59 -3.10
CA PHE A 649 25.56 0.26 -3.65
C PHE A 649 26.61 -0.47 -2.79
N GLU A 650 27.66 0.20 -2.34
CA GLU A 650 28.65 -0.41 -1.46
C GLU A 650 28.01 -0.86 -0.13
N THR A 651 27.13 -0.04 0.46
CA THR A 651 26.42 -0.43 1.70
C THR A 651 25.58 -1.69 1.49
N MET A 652 24.92 -1.82 0.30
CA MET A 652 24.20 -3.04 -0.06
C MET A 652 25.14 -4.25 -0.14
N MET A 653 26.34 -4.10 -0.70
CA MET A 653 27.35 -5.16 -0.75
C MET A 653 27.84 -5.56 0.65
N GLN A 654 28.09 -4.58 1.53
CA GLN A 654 28.46 -4.81 2.93
C GLN A 654 27.39 -5.60 3.68
N LEU A 655 26.13 -5.18 3.57
CA LEU A 655 25.00 -5.89 4.18
C LEU A 655 24.87 -7.30 3.62
N THR A 656 25.03 -7.48 2.31
CA THR A 656 25.00 -8.81 1.68
C THR A 656 26.10 -9.72 2.23
N TYR A 657 27.33 -9.20 2.36
CA TYR A 657 28.43 -9.95 2.94
C TYR A 657 28.13 -10.37 4.39
N LEU A 658 27.66 -9.45 5.22
CA LEU A 658 27.29 -9.74 6.61
C LEU A 658 26.13 -10.74 6.71
N THR A 659 25.17 -10.68 5.81
CA THR A 659 24.05 -11.63 5.73
C THR A 659 24.52 -13.07 5.55
N PHE A 660 25.58 -13.29 4.78
CA PHE A 660 26.19 -14.62 4.60
C PHE A 660 27.09 -15.03 5.76
N THR A 661 27.81 -14.09 6.38
CA THR A 661 28.96 -14.41 7.24
C THR A 661 28.76 -14.13 8.71
N ALA A 662 27.78 -13.29 9.05
CA ALA A 662 27.64 -12.78 10.41
C ALA A 662 26.16 -12.59 10.85
N PRO A 663 25.27 -13.62 10.69
CA PRO A 663 23.96 -13.54 11.32
C PRO A 663 24.13 -13.50 12.84
N ARG A 664 23.49 -12.50 13.47
CA ARG A 664 23.66 -12.28 14.92
C ARG A 664 22.58 -13.05 15.70
N LYS A 665 22.97 -13.64 16.83
CA LYS A 665 22.01 -14.19 17.81
C LYS A 665 21.63 -13.12 18.81
N ASP A 666 20.35 -12.78 18.92
CA ASP A 666 19.81 -11.88 19.91
C ASP A 666 18.67 -12.54 20.68
N THR A 667 18.96 -12.96 21.89
CA THR A 667 18.00 -13.69 22.72
C THR A 667 16.85 -12.82 23.19
N GLU A 668 17.10 -11.53 23.49
CA GLU A 668 16.04 -10.60 23.92
C GLU A 668 15.09 -10.29 22.77
N ALA A 669 15.60 -10.01 21.57
CA ALA A 669 14.80 -9.79 20.39
C ALA A 669 14.01 -11.05 19.99
N PHE A 670 14.57 -12.23 20.18
CA PHE A 670 13.88 -13.51 19.95
C PHE A 670 12.73 -13.73 20.95
N GLU A 671 12.93 -13.45 22.25
CA GLU A 671 11.84 -13.53 23.23
C GLU A 671 10.74 -12.51 22.93
N SER A 672 11.12 -11.30 22.52
CA SER A 672 10.16 -10.31 22.02
C SER A 672 9.35 -10.84 20.82
N PHE A 673 10.04 -11.40 19.83
CA PHE A 673 9.40 -12.02 18.67
C PHE A 673 8.38 -13.11 19.07
N LYS A 674 8.77 -14.04 19.95
CA LYS A 674 7.86 -15.08 20.44
C LYS A 674 6.63 -14.50 21.13
N ASN A 675 6.83 -13.51 21.98
CA ASN A 675 5.73 -12.86 22.71
C ASN A 675 4.73 -12.17 21.76
N ARG A 676 5.23 -11.44 20.75
CA ARG A 676 4.38 -10.82 19.73
C ARG A 676 3.67 -11.87 18.87
N MET A 677 4.38 -12.92 18.45
CA MET A 677 3.81 -13.99 17.65
C MET A 677 2.70 -14.74 18.38
N LYS A 678 2.86 -15.04 19.68
CA LYS A 678 1.79 -15.64 20.49
C LYS A 678 0.56 -14.74 20.52
N ALA A 679 0.72 -13.47 20.82
CA ALA A 679 -0.38 -12.52 20.85
C ALA A 679 -1.11 -12.49 19.49
N GLN A 680 -0.36 -12.41 18.40
CA GLN A 680 -0.89 -12.37 17.04
C GLN A 680 -1.67 -13.67 16.68
N LEU A 681 -1.16 -14.83 17.10
CA LEU A 681 -1.84 -16.12 16.86
C LEU A 681 -3.10 -16.29 17.72
N GLU A 682 -3.07 -15.82 18.98
CA GLU A 682 -4.24 -15.80 19.87
C GLU A 682 -5.35 -14.90 19.31
N SER A 683 -4.94 -13.78 18.75
CA SER A 683 -5.79 -12.79 18.10
C SER A 683 -6.44 -13.36 16.84
N ALA A 684 -5.64 -13.92 15.94
CA ALA A 684 -6.12 -14.49 14.68
C ALA A 684 -7.21 -15.57 14.83
N GLN A 685 -7.32 -16.19 16.01
CA GLN A 685 -8.38 -17.16 16.29
C GLN A 685 -9.79 -16.53 16.33
N ALA A 686 -9.89 -15.24 16.65
CA ALA A 686 -11.15 -14.51 16.64
C ALA A 686 -11.66 -14.26 15.21
N ASN A 687 -10.75 -14.10 14.26
CA ASN A 687 -11.08 -13.81 12.87
C ASN A 687 -11.67 -15.03 12.14
N PRO A 688 -12.91 -14.96 11.62
CA PRO A 688 -13.49 -16.06 10.85
C PRO A 688 -12.67 -16.47 9.63
N LEU A 689 -12.03 -15.50 8.94
CA LEU A 689 -11.23 -15.75 7.72
C LEU A 689 -9.98 -16.59 7.98
N SER A 690 -9.39 -16.54 9.16
CA SER A 690 -8.28 -17.42 9.54
C SER A 690 -8.68 -18.90 9.48
N SER A 691 -9.92 -19.21 9.85
CA SER A 691 -10.48 -20.57 9.83
C SER A 691 -10.62 -21.13 8.41
N ILE A 692 -11.00 -20.30 7.42
CA ILE A 692 -11.13 -20.78 6.03
C ILE A 692 -9.77 -21.13 5.44
N ASN A 693 -8.74 -20.33 5.73
CA ASN A 693 -7.37 -20.59 5.28
C ASN A 693 -6.82 -21.89 5.87
N ASP A 694 -6.99 -22.12 7.17
CA ASP A 694 -6.59 -23.36 7.82
C ASP A 694 -7.30 -24.57 7.21
N SER A 695 -8.60 -24.44 6.97
CA SER A 695 -9.41 -25.48 6.37
C SER A 695 -8.96 -25.79 4.95
N LEU A 696 -8.66 -24.78 4.15
CA LEU A 696 -8.14 -24.92 2.79
C LEU A 696 -6.77 -25.61 2.78
N GLN A 697 -5.83 -25.19 3.64
CA GLN A 697 -4.51 -25.84 3.74
C GLN A 697 -4.60 -27.31 4.11
N LYS A 698 -5.47 -27.65 5.07
CA LYS A 698 -5.76 -29.06 5.43
C LYS A 698 -6.34 -29.84 4.26
N ALA A 699 -7.29 -29.24 3.55
CA ALA A 699 -7.91 -29.84 2.39
C ALA A 699 -6.88 -30.10 1.28
N MET A 700 -6.05 -29.12 0.98
CA MET A 700 -5.02 -29.19 -0.06
C MET A 700 -3.96 -30.28 0.23
N TYR A 701 -3.37 -30.24 1.40
CA TYR A 701 -2.17 -31.03 1.70
C TYR A 701 -2.39 -32.22 2.63
N ASN A 702 -3.64 -32.54 2.96
CA ASN A 702 -4.01 -33.68 3.79
C ASN A 702 -3.22 -33.78 5.10
N ASN A 703 -3.07 -32.65 5.80
CA ASN A 703 -2.28 -32.51 7.03
C ASN A 703 -0.81 -32.95 6.89
N HIS A 704 -0.18 -32.69 5.74
CA HIS A 704 1.23 -32.97 5.55
C HIS A 704 2.08 -32.25 6.62
N PRO A 705 3.07 -32.91 7.28
CA PRO A 705 3.80 -32.35 8.42
C PRO A 705 4.59 -31.07 8.12
N ARG A 706 4.91 -30.82 6.86
CA ARG A 706 5.58 -29.59 6.42
C ARG A 706 4.64 -28.37 6.32
N VAL A 707 3.34 -28.58 6.35
CA VAL A 707 2.33 -27.50 6.34
C VAL A 707 1.99 -27.18 7.78
N VAL A 708 2.74 -26.22 8.34
CA VAL A 708 2.62 -25.84 9.74
C VAL A 708 1.53 -24.76 9.85
N MET A 709 0.41 -25.13 10.46
CA MET A 709 -0.59 -24.15 10.90
C MET A 709 -0.21 -23.73 12.32
N MET A 710 0.45 -22.59 12.40
CA MET A 710 0.98 -22.07 13.67
C MET A 710 -0.14 -21.86 14.69
N LYS A 711 0.15 -22.27 15.93
CA LYS A 711 -0.71 -22.06 17.11
C LYS A 711 0.11 -21.46 18.26
N PRO A 712 -0.52 -20.74 19.19
CA PRO A 712 0.19 -20.12 20.31
C PRO A 712 1.08 -21.10 21.10
N GLU A 713 0.59 -22.30 21.38
CA GLU A 713 1.33 -23.33 22.13
C GLU A 713 2.54 -23.93 21.39
N MET A 714 2.65 -23.69 20.08
CA MET A 714 3.78 -24.15 19.29
C MET A 714 4.96 -23.18 19.34
N VAL A 715 4.73 -21.92 19.68
CA VAL A 715 5.73 -20.85 19.66
C VAL A 715 6.89 -21.14 20.61
N ASP A 716 6.61 -21.73 21.77
CA ASP A 716 7.67 -22.12 22.73
C ASP A 716 8.56 -23.27 22.26
N GLN A 717 8.15 -24.00 21.22
CA GLN A 717 8.89 -25.11 20.64
C GLN A 717 9.85 -24.66 19.54
N ILE A 718 9.88 -23.35 19.21
CA ILE A 718 10.80 -22.79 18.22
C ILE A 718 12.22 -22.80 18.81
N ASP A 719 13.13 -23.45 18.11
CA ASP A 719 14.52 -23.62 18.53
C ASP A 719 15.44 -22.65 17.75
N TYR A 720 15.89 -21.58 18.44
CA TYR A 720 16.72 -20.54 17.82
C TYR A 720 18.08 -21.06 17.38
N ASP A 721 18.70 -21.95 18.18
CA ASP A 721 20.01 -22.51 17.84
C ASP A 721 19.90 -23.41 16.59
N ARG A 722 18.84 -24.20 16.50
CA ARG A 722 18.55 -25.01 15.31
C ARG A 722 18.31 -24.13 14.10
N ILE A 723 17.59 -23.03 14.23
CA ILE A 723 17.37 -22.06 13.15
C ILE A 723 18.67 -21.48 12.65
N LEU A 724 19.58 -21.04 13.55
CA LEU A 724 20.89 -20.52 13.17
C LEU A 724 21.77 -21.58 12.51
N GLU A 725 21.71 -22.83 13.00
CA GLU A 725 22.44 -23.93 12.37
C GLU A 725 21.96 -24.17 10.93
N MET A 726 20.65 -24.20 10.73
CA MET A 726 20.04 -24.40 9.40
C MET A 726 20.39 -23.22 8.47
N TYR A 727 20.30 -21.99 8.95
CA TYR A 727 20.63 -20.80 8.18
C TYR A 727 22.11 -20.83 7.77
N ASN A 728 23.01 -21.01 8.73
CA ASN A 728 24.45 -21.08 8.45
C ASN A 728 24.80 -22.21 7.47
N ASP A 729 24.12 -23.35 7.54
CA ASP A 729 24.31 -24.42 6.57
C ASP A 729 23.97 -24.01 5.14
N ARG A 730 22.91 -23.21 4.97
CA ARG A 730 22.52 -22.75 3.62
C ARG A 730 23.45 -21.67 3.06
N PHE A 731 23.90 -20.75 3.89
CA PHE A 731 24.68 -19.59 3.48
C PHE A 731 26.22 -19.76 3.59
N LYS A 732 26.71 -20.93 4.04
CA LYS A 732 28.16 -21.22 4.11
C LYS A 732 28.82 -21.49 2.76
N ASP A 733 28.06 -21.62 1.69
CA ASP A 733 28.55 -21.84 0.32
C ASP A 733 27.84 -20.92 -0.68
N ALA A 734 28.56 -19.95 -1.16
CA ALA A 734 28.08 -19.04 -2.20
C ALA A 734 28.44 -19.49 -3.62
N SER A 735 29.23 -20.60 -3.77
CA SER A 735 29.76 -21.02 -5.09
C SER A 735 28.70 -21.39 -6.11
N ASP A 736 27.50 -21.75 -5.68
CA ASP A 736 26.36 -22.10 -6.52
C ASP A 736 25.28 -20.99 -6.59
N PHE A 737 25.52 -19.85 -5.92
CA PHE A 737 24.64 -18.70 -6.03
C PHE A 737 24.82 -18.00 -7.38
N THR A 738 23.68 -17.59 -7.92
CA THR A 738 23.61 -16.65 -9.03
C THR A 738 22.98 -15.36 -8.52
N PHE A 739 23.71 -14.25 -8.66
CA PHE A 739 23.23 -12.92 -8.33
C PHE A 739 22.79 -12.17 -9.58
N TYR A 740 21.71 -11.44 -9.46
CA TYR A 740 21.15 -10.59 -10.50
C TYR A 740 21.09 -9.16 -9.98
N PHE A 741 21.59 -8.21 -10.76
CA PHE A 741 21.45 -6.78 -10.53
C PHE A 741 20.71 -6.15 -11.69
N VAL A 742 19.64 -5.40 -11.39
CA VAL A 742 18.85 -4.70 -12.40
C VAL A 742 18.56 -3.28 -11.89
N GLY A 743 18.83 -2.27 -12.73
CA GLY A 743 18.58 -0.89 -12.39
C GLY A 743 19.61 0.08 -12.95
N ASN A 744 19.67 1.26 -12.35
CA ASN A 744 20.63 2.30 -12.72
C ASN A 744 22.02 2.01 -12.12
N ILE A 745 22.63 0.94 -12.61
CA ILE A 745 23.94 0.47 -12.17
C ILE A 745 25.01 0.85 -13.20
N ASP A 746 26.07 1.48 -12.74
CA ASP A 746 27.28 1.66 -13.51
C ASP A 746 28.19 0.46 -13.33
N LEU A 747 28.42 -0.28 -14.41
CA LEU A 747 29.14 -1.55 -14.34
C LEU A 747 30.61 -1.38 -13.93
N GLU A 748 31.28 -0.31 -14.37
CA GLU A 748 32.69 -0.11 -14.09
C GLU A 748 32.95 0.22 -12.60
N THR A 749 32.03 0.97 -11.99
CA THR A 749 32.10 1.26 -10.56
C THR A 749 31.62 0.09 -9.70
N ALA A 750 30.71 -0.73 -10.22
CA ALA A 750 30.16 -1.88 -9.50
C ALA A 750 31.08 -3.10 -9.50
N LYS A 751 31.83 -3.36 -10.59
CA LYS A 751 32.73 -4.52 -10.71
C LYS A 751 33.72 -4.68 -9.55
N PRO A 752 34.45 -3.62 -9.12
CA PRO A 752 35.37 -3.73 -7.98
C PRO A 752 34.64 -4.15 -6.70
N LEU A 753 33.50 -3.57 -6.39
CA LEU A 753 32.70 -3.87 -5.19
C LEU A 753 32.11 -5.30 -5.27
N ILE A 754 31.63 -5.71 -6.43
CA ILE A 754 31.16 -7.09 -6.67
C ILE A 754 32.29 -8.08 -6.42
N ALA A 755 33.50 -7.83 -6.95
CA ALA A 755 34.66 -8.69 -6.75
C ALA A 755 35.10 -8.71 -5.29
N GLU A 756 35.06 -7.56 -4.61
CA GLU A 756 35.48 -7.43 -3.22
C GLU A 756 34.52 -8.13 -2.25
N TYR A 757 33.24 -7.87 -2.32
CA TYR A 757 32.26 -8.38 -1.37
C TYR A 757 31.70 -9.76 -1.75
N LEU A 758 31.18 -9.91 -2.96
CA LEU A 758 30.61 -11.20 -3.39
C LEU A 758 31.71 -12.24 -3.70
N GLY A 759 32.86 -11.78 -4.20
CA GLY A 759 34.00 -12.67 -4.44
C GLY A 759 34.71 -13.14 -3.17
N ALA A 760 34.44 -12.51 -2.02
CA ALA A 760 34.92 -12.91 -0.69
C ALA A 760 33.93 -13.79 0.08
N LEU A 761 32.73 -14.02 -0.46
CA LEU A 761 31.77 -14.91 0.20
C LEU A 761 32.33 -16.33 0.34
N PRO A 762 32.00 -17.03 1.45
CA PRO A 762 32.47 -18.40 1.66
C PRO A 762 32.04 -19.31 0.52
N ALA A 763 32.93 -20.21 0.10
CA ALA A 763 32.72 -21.14 -0.99
C ALA A 763 33.38 -22.49 -0.67
N ILE A 764 32.56 -23.55 -0.62
CA ILE A 764 33.05 -24.92 -0.41
C ILE A 764 32.80 -25.81 -1.63
N ASN A 765 32.28 -25.23 -2.72
CA ASN A 765 32.00 -25.90 -4.00
C ASN A 765 31.03 -27.08 -3.86
N ARG A 766 30.03 -26.94 -3.01
CA ARG A 766 28.96 -27.92 -2.83
C ARG A 766 28.08 -27.96 -4.09
N LYS A 767 27.82 -29.16 -4.59
CA LYS A 767 26.84 -29.34 -5.67
C LYS A 767 25.55 -29.86 -5.06
N GLU A 768 24.60 -28.98 -4.96
CA GLU A 768 23.34 -29.29 -4.34
C GLU A 768 22.15 -28.95 -5.26
N THR A 769 21.04 -29.62 -5.02
CA THR A 769 19.75 -29.35 -5.63
C THR A 769 18.66 -29.60 -4.59
N PHE A 770 17.45 -29.18 -4.86
CA PHE A 770 16.32 -29.41 -3.96
C PHE A 770 15.94 -30.89 -3.90
N LYS A 771 15.32 -31.30 -2.80
CA LYS A 771 14.76 -32.63 -2.58
C LYS A 771 13.24 -32.65 -2.83
N ASP A 772 12.76 -33.74 -3.43
CA ASP A 772 11.30 -33.97 -3.49
C ASP A 772 10.77 -34.37 -2.12
N THR A 773 10.06 -33.44 -1.48
CA THR A 773 9.47 -33.61 -0.15
C THR A 773 8.22 -34.48 -0.12
N LYS A 774 7.79 -34.99 -1.28
CA LYS A 774 6.55 -35.76 -1.49
C LYS A 774 5.27 -34.97 -1.18
N MET A 775 5.39 -33.67 -0.86
CA MET A 775 4.23 -32.82 -0.70
C MET A 775 3.51 -32.65 -2.04
N SER A 776 2.21 -32.84 -2.03
CA SER A 776 1.37 -32.72 -3.23
C SER A 776 -0.04 -32.34 -2.85
N ILE A 777 -0.71 -31.63 -3.73
CA ILE A 777 -2.13 -31.33 -3.55
C ILE A 777 -2.95 -32.64 -3.63
N ARG A 778 -3.98 -32.71 -2.81
CA ARG A 778 -4.96 -33.80 -2.77
C ARG A 778 -5.53 -34.04 -4.17
N LYS A 779 -5.66 -35.31 -4.53
CA LYS A 779 -6.31 -35.73 -5.77
C LYS A 779 -7.75 -36.14 -5.52
N GLY A 780 -8.55 -36.07 -6.60
CA GLY A 780 -9.97 -36.37 -6.58
C GLY A 780 -10.82 -35.23 -6.04
N VAL A 781 -12.08 -35.51 -5.80
CA VAL A 781 -13.05 -34.50 -5.30
C VAL A 781 -13.07 -34.52 -3.78
N TYR A 782 -12.93 -33.38 -3.18
CA TYR A 782 -13.03 -33.18 -1.74
C TYR A 782 -13.90 -31.99 -1.42
N LYS A 783 -14.89 -32.19 -0.57
CA LYS A 783 -15.77 -31.11 -0.10
C LYS A 783 -15.73 -31.05 1.41
N ASN A 784 -15.62 -29.81 1.92
CA ASN A 784 -15.71 -29.55 3.34
C ASN A 784 -16.57 -28.28 3.56
N GLU A 785 -17.75 -28.52 4.13
CA GLU A 785 -18.62 -27.43 4.59
C GLU A 785 -18.69 -27.47 6.12
N TYR A 786 -18.50 -26.33 6.73
CA TYR A 786 -18.59 -26.19 8.18
C TYR A 786 -19.16 -24.84 8.59
N ALA A 787 -19.68 -24.78 9.79
CA ALA A 787 -20.28 -23.59 10.36
C ALA A 787 -19.34 -22.94 11.37
N LYS A 788 -19.23 -21.61 11.31
CA LYS A 788 -18.57 -20.77 12.31
C LYS A 788 -19.48 -19.59 12.66
N GLU A 789 -19.61 -19.28 13.94
CA GLU A 789 -20.36 -18.10 14.36
C GLU A 789 -19.73 -16.83 13.78
N GLN A 790 -20.57 -15.96 13.25
CA GLN A 790 -20.20 -14.67 12.70
C GLN A 790 -21.27 -13.63 13.10
N GLN A 791 -20.86 -12.41 13.41
CA GLN A 791 -21.77 -11.32 13.73
C GLN A 791 -22.56 -10.88 12.48
N THR A 792 -21.88 -10.76 11.37
CA THR A 792 -22.50 -10.56 10.07
C THR A 792 -22.57 -11.93 9.36
N PRO A 793 -23.77 -12.54 9.24
CA PRO A 793 -23.88 -13.85 8.59
C PRO A 793 -23.32 -13.83 7.19
N THR A 794 -22.22 -14.55 6.94
CA THR A 794 -21.53 -14.62 5.67
C THR A 794 -21.14 -16.05 5.34
N ALA A 795 -21.38 -16.47 4.10
CA ALA A 795 -20.80 -17.69 3.56
C ALA A 795 -19.57 -17.33 2.72
N THR A 796 -18.43 -17.96 3.00
CA THR A 796 -17.20 -17.87 2.21
C THR A 796 -16.98 -19.19 1.51
N ILE A 797 -16.91 -19.19 0.18
CA ILE A 797 -16.77 -20.35 -0.67
C ILE A 797 -15.46 -20.29 -1.42
N VAL A 798 -14.66 -21.36 -1.36
CA VAL A 798 -13.42 -21.52 -2.10
C VAL A 798 -13.49 -22.78 -2.94
N PHE A 799 -13.35 -22.64 -4.24
CA PHE A 799 -13.11 -23.75 -5.15
C PHE A 799 -11.63 -23.75 -5.56
N LEU A 800 -11.01 -24.93 -5.56
CA LEU A 800 -9.66 -25.11 -6.05
C LEU A 800 -9.65 -26.31 -7.01
N TYR A 801 -9.31 -26.03 -8.25
CA TYR A 801 -9.07 -27.04 -9.29
C TYR A 801 -7.57 -27.21 -9.46
N SER A 802 -7.09 -28.46 -9.45
CA SER A 802 -5.65 -28.74 -9.57
C SER A 802 -5.36 -29.79 -10.62
N GLY A 803 -4.19 -29.67 -11.23
CA GLY A 803 -3.75 -30.61 -12.25
C GLY A 803 -2.29 -30.50 -12.60
N LYS A 804 -1.89 -31.19 -13.66
CA LYS A 804 -0.59 -31.04 -14.30
C LYS A 804 -0.76 -30.30 -15.61
N ALA A 805 0.12 -29.36 -15.85
CA ALA A 805 0.33 -28.77 -17.15
C ALA A 805 1.83 -28.49 -17.33
N PRO A 806 2.38 -28.63 -18.55
CA PRO A 806 3.75 -28.26 -18.82
C PRO A 806 3.99 -26.78 -18.48
N TYR A 807 5.09 -26.50 -17.80
CA TYR A 807 5.50 -25.13 -17.52
C TYR A 807 6.03 -24.49 -18.81
N THR A 808 5.20 -23.76 -19.51
CA THR A 808 5.50 -23.08 -20.77
C THR A 808 4.88 -21.71 -20.78
N LEU A 809 5.49 -20.73 -21.47
CA LEU A 809 4.94 -19.40 -21.64
C LEU A 809 3.49 -19.44 -22.20
N LYS A 810 3.22 -20.33 -23.15
CA LYS A 810 1.85 -20.48 -23.70
C LYS A 810 0.85 -20.92 -22.64
N ASN A 811 1.20 -21.86 -21.77
CA ASN A 811 0.28 -22.33 -20.72
C ASN A 811 0.09 -21.28 -19.62
N ASP A 812 1.11 -20.50 -19.29
CA ASP A 812 1.01 -19.38 -18.36
C ASP A 812 0.08 -18.28 -18.91
N ILE A 813 0.23 -17.94 -20.19
CA ILE A 813 -0.66 -17.02 -20.90
C ILE A 813 -2.11 -17.59 -20.92
N LEU A 814 -2.30 -18.88 -21.24
CA LEU A 814 -3.63 -19.49 -21.27
C LEU A 814 -4.30 -19.49 -19.88
N LEU A 815 -3.54 -19.70 -18.80
CA LEU A 815 -4.04 -19.58 -17.45
C LEU A 815 -4.47 -18.14 -17.13
N SER A 816 -3.66 -17.18 -17.51
CA SER A 816 -4.00 -15.76 -17.39
C SER A 816 -5.27 -15.39 -18.17
N PHE A 817 -5.44 -15.92 -19.40
CA PHE A 817 -6.68 -15.75 -20.15
C PHE A 817 -7.89 -16.35 -19.45
N ALA A 818 -7.75 -17.57 -18.93
CA ALA A 818 -8.85 -18.27 -18.27
C ALA A 818 -9.34 -17.52 -17.03
N THR A 819 -8.40 -17.06 -16.18
CA THR A 819 -8.75 -16.28 -14.98
C THR A 819 -9.38 -14.93 -15.31
N GLN A 820 -8.83 -14.18 -16.28
CA GLN A 820 -9.37 -12.88 -16.69
C GLN A 820 -10.78 -13.01 -17.30
N VAL A 821 -11.01 -14.04 -18.14
CA VAL A 821 -12.34 -14.29 -18.71
C VAL A 821 -13.33 -14.66 -17.60
N LEU A 822 -12.94 -15.50 -16.66
CA LEU A 822 -13.80 -15.88 -15.54
C LEU A 822 -14.13 -14.67 -14.64
N ASP A 823 -13.18 -13.80 -14.35
CA ASP A 823 -13.41 -12.57 -13.59
C ASP A 823 -14.51 -11.72 -14.24
N MET A 824 -14.43 -11.52 -15.57
CA MET A 824 -15.47 -10.77 -16.31
C MET A 824 -16.84 -11.47 -16.28
N VAL A 825 -16.86 -12.78 -16.58
CA VAL A 825 -18.10 -13.56 -16.61
C VAL A 825 -18.76 -13.59 -15.23
N TYR A 826 -17.98 -13.73 -14.16
CA TYR A 826 -18.54 -13.74 -12.81
C TYR A 826 -19.01 -12.35 -12.35
N THR A 827 -18.36 -11.28 -12.81
CA THR A 827 -18.88 -9.93 -12.61
C THR A 827 -20.27 -9.80 -13.26
N GLU A 828 -20.41 -10.21 -14.52
CA GLU A 828 -21.68 -10.13 -15.24
C GLU A 828 -22.77 -11.03 -14.63
N GLU A 829 -22.47 -12.32 -14.37
CA GLU A 829 -23.48 -13.31 -14.01
C GLU A 829 -23.79 -13.35 -12.49
N VAL A 830 -22.79 -13.12 -11.63
CA VAL A 830 -22.95 -13.31 -10.18
C VAL A 830 -23.15 -11.98 -9.47
N ARG A 831 -22.37 -10.95 -9.84
CA ARG A 831 -22.48 -9.62 -9.24
C ARG A 831 -23.63 -8.83 -9.84
N GLU A 832 -23.60 -8.59 -11.16
CA GLU A 832 -24.55 -7.68 -11.83
C GLU A 832 -25.98 -8.29 -11.95
N LYS A 833 -26.09 -9.53 -12.41
CA LYS A 833 -27.41 -10.15 -12.61
C LYS A 833 -28.07 -10.64 -11.32
N GLU A 834 -27.28 -11.22 -10.40
CA GLU A 834 -27.84 -11.84 -9.20
C GLU A 834 -27.78 -10.89 -7.99
N GLY A 835 -26.98 -9.82 -8.03
CA GLY A 835 -26.75 -8.94 -6.87
C GLY A 835 -26.38 -9.76 -5.62
N GLY A 836 -25.61 -10.82 -5.83
CA GLY A 836 -25.42 -11.85 -4.83
C GLY A 836 -24.05 -11.86 -4.14
N THR A 837 -23.12 -11.11 -4.67
CA THR A 837 -21.75 -10.95 -4.12
C THR A 837 -21.21 -9.58 -4.50
N TYR A 838 -20.27 -9.09 -3.72
CA TYR A 838 -19.47 -7.92 -4.12
C TYR A 838 -18.51 -8.26 -5.27
N GLY A 839 -17.96 -9.49 -5.28
CA GLY A 839 -17.09 -9.97 -6.35
C GLY A 839 -16.73 -11.44 -6.19
N VAL A 840 -16.38 -12.06 -7.32
CA VAL A 840 -15.79 -13.39 -7.40
C VAL A 840 -14.38 -13.23 -7.94
N ASN A 841 -13.38 -13.73 -7.23
CA ASN A 841 -11.97 -13.60 -7.59
C ASN A 841 -11.39 -14.92 -8.09
N CYS A 842 -10.67 -14.88 -9.21
CA CYS A 842 -10.00 -16.03 -9.79
C CYS A 842 -8.48 -15.89 -9.73
N PHE A 843 -7.80 -16.90 -9.22
CA PHE A 843 -6.34 -16.96 -9.13
C PHE A 843 -5.82 -18.18 -9.87
N GLY A 844 -4.79 -18.00 -10.68
CA GLY A 844 -4.10 -19.06 -11.38
C GLY A 844 -2.66 -19.17 -10.92
N ASP A 845 -2.14 -20.39 -10.79
CA ASP A 845 -0.74 -20.64 -10.49
C ASP A 845 -0.23 -21.82 -11.32
N LEU A 846 0.89 -21.61 -12.00
CA LEU A 846 1.56 -22.60 -12.82
C LEU A 846 3.00 -22.73 -12.33
N GLN A 847 3.35 -23.90 -11.79
CA GLN A 847 4.66 -24.18 -11.23
C GLN A 847 5.39 -25.26 -12.01
N LYS A 848 6.73 -25.15 -12.11
CA LYS A 848 7.62 -26.18 -12.61
C LYS A 848 8.16 -27.06 -11.48
N TYR A 849 8.58 -26.46 -10.38
CA TYR A 849 9.27 -27.14 -9.28
C TYR A 849 8.49 -27.04 -7.96
N PRO A 850 8.60 -28.09 -7.10
CA PRO A 850 9.34 -29.35 -7.29
C PRO A 850 8.72 -30.30 -8.31
N LYS A 851 7.49 -30.03 -8.76
CA LYS A 851 6.73 -30.77 -9.80
C LYS A 851 5.88 -29.82 -10.60
N GLU A 852 5.70 -30.13 -11.89
CA GLU A 852 4.74 -29.40 -12.71
C GLU A 852 3.34 -29.48 -12.10
N GLN A 853 2.78 -28.31 -11.83
CA GLN A 853 1.48 -28.15 -11.18
C GLN A 853 0.74 -26.96 -11.74
N LEU A 854 -0.55 -27.15 -11.98
CA LEU A 854 -1.49 -26.11 -12.39
C LEU A 854 -2.59 -26.01 -11.33
N LEU A 855 -2.87 -24.78 -10.91
CA LEU A 855 -3.94 -24.43 -9.97
C LEU A 855 -4.84 -23.36 -10.58
N LEU A 856 -6.14 -23.51 -10.32
CA LEU A 856 -7.16 -22.49 -10.52
C LEU A 856 -7.98 -22.42 -9.25
N GLN A 857 -7.92 -21.30 -8.55
CA GLN A 857 -8.69 -21.03 -7.34
C GLN A 857 -9.75 -19.96 -7.64
N ILE A 858 -10.96 -20.18 -7.14
CA ILE A 858 -12.09 -19.25 -7.24
C ILE A 858 -12.61 -19.03 -5.83
N VAL A 859 -12.74 -17.75 -5.42
CA VAL A 859 -13.20 -17.40 -4.07
C VAL A 859 -14.20 -16.27 -4.11
N PHE A 860 -15.27 -16.40 -3.30
CA PHE A 860 -16.26 -15.32 -3.12
C PHE A 860 -16.97 -15.42 -1.77
N GLN A 861 -17.58 -14.32 -1.39
CA GLN A 861 -18.41 -14.22 -0.18
C GLN A 861 -19.83 -13.83 -0.59
N THR A 862 -20.83 -14.32 0.18
CA THR A 862 -22.24 -14.07 -0.10
C THR A 862 -23.10 -14.27 1.15
N ASP A 863 -24.36 -13.90 1.05
CA ASP A 863 -25.40 -14.28 2.00
C ASP A 863 -25.51 -15.81 2.10
N PRO A 864 -25.48 -16.41 3.31
CA PRO A 864 -25.67 -17.85 3.49
C PRO A 864 -26.88 -18.43 2.77
N ALA A 865 -27.98 -17.68 2.65
CA ALA A 865 -29.18 -18.11 1.94
C ALA A 865 -29.00 -18.20 0.42
N LYS A 866 -28.02 -17.53 -0.17
CA LYS A 866 -27.70 -17.52 -1.60
C LYS A 866 -26.57 -18.48 -1.97
N LYS A 867 -25.81 -19.01 -1.00
CA LYS A 867 -24.54 -19.73 -1.22
C LYS A 867 -24.63 -20.83 -2.26
N ASP A 868 -25.62 -21.71 -2.15
CA ASP A 868 -25.75 -22.88 -3.03
C ASP A 868 -26.12 -22.47 -4.47
N LYS A 869 -26.98 -21.46 -4.62
CA LYS A 869 -27.36 -20.91 -5.94
C LYS A 869 -26.14 -20.32 -6.62
N LEU A 870 -25.39 -19.46 -5.92
CA LEU A 870 -24.25 -18.76 -6.51
C LEU A 870 -23.07 -19.68 -6.76
N ALA A 871 -22.80 -20.64 -5.84
CA ALA A 871 -21.82 -21.69 -6.06
C ALA A 871 -22.14 -22.51 -7.32
N GLY A 872 -23.43 -22.83 -7.53
CA GLY A 872 -23.90 -23.47 -8.76
C GLY A 872 -23.60 -22.66 -10.01
N ILE A 873 -23.89 -21.35 -10.00
CA ILE A 873 -23.61 -20.46 -11.14
C ILE A 873 -22.10 -20.40 -11.42
N VAL A 874 -21.28 -20.23 -10.39
CA VAL A 874 -19.81 -20.18 -10.52
C VAL A 874 -19.25 -21.44 -11.17
N VAL A 875 -19.69 -22.60 -10.73
CA VAL A 875 -19.28 -23.89 -11.28
C VAL A 875 -19.82 -24.09 -12.72
N ASP A 876 -21.04 -23.66 -12.98
CA ASP A 876 -21.66 -23.81 -14.31
C ASP A 876 -20.97 -22.91 -15.35
N GLU A 877 -20.60 -21.68 -15.00
CA GLU A 877 -19.83 -20.79 -15.90
C GLU A 877 -18.44 -21.32 -16.19
N LEU A 878 -17.73 -21.87 -15.18
CA LEU A 878 -16.46 -22.56 -15.41
C LEU A 878 -16.61 -23.75 -16.36
N LYS A 879 -17.68 -24.56 -16.19
CA LYS A 879 -18.00 -25.68 -17.10
C LYS A 879 -18.38 -25.20 -18.49
N LYS A 880 -19.11 -24.08 -18.62
CA LYS A 880 -19.41 -23.46 -19.91
C LYS A 880 -18.13 -23.01 -20.63
N LEU A 881 -17.18 -22.38 -19.91
CA LEU A 881 -15.88 -22.01 -20.45
C LEU A 881 -15.12 -23.25 -20.95
N ALA A 882 -15.10 -24.34 -20.17
CA ALA A 882 -14.50 -25.61 -20.55
C ALA A 882 -15.20 -26.29 -21.77
N ALA A 883 -16.50 -26.08 -21.94
CA ALA A 883 -17.28 -26.73 -23.00
C ALA A 883 -17.30 -25.91 -24.30
N LYS A 884 -17.35 -24.59 -24.21
CA LYS A 884 -17.60 -23.71 -25.36
C LYS A 884 -16.47 -22.71 -25.65
N GLY A 885 -15.58 -22.45 -24.67
CA GLY A 885 -14.64 -21.33 -24.68
C GLY A 885 -15.30 -19.98 -24.37
N PRO A 886 -14.51 -18.91 -24.30
CA PRO A 886 -15.02 -17.55 -24.10
C PRO A 886 -15.73 -17.02 -25.33
N SER A 887 -16.54 -15.98 -25.13
CA SER A 887 -17.07 -15.20 -26.26
C SER A 887 -15.93 -14.44 -26.98
N ASP A 888 -16.16 -14.10 -28.25
CA ASP A 888 -15.19 -13.29 -29.01
C ASP A 888 -14.94 -11.93 -28.34
N VAL A 889 -15.97 -11.36 -27.72
CA VAL A 889 -15.87 -10.09 -27.00
C VAL A 889 -14.94 -10.21 -25.80
N HIS A 890 -15.14 -11.23 -24.94
CA HIS A 890 -14.27 -11.45 -23.79
C HIS A 890 -12.83 -11.76 -24.21
N LEU A 891 -12.66 -12.60 -25.25
CA LEU A 891 -11.35 -12.91 -25.79
C LEU A 891 -10.59 -11.65 -26.22
N GLN A 892 -11.23 -10.74 -26.96
CA GLN A 892 -10.59 -9.52 -27.44
C GLN A 892 -10.26 -8.57 -26.28
N LYS A 893 -11.16 -8.37 -25.33
CA LYS A 893 -10.90 -7.54 -24.13
C LYS A 893 -9.66 -8.03 -23.36
N VAL A 894 -9.53 -9.35 -23.16
CA VAL A 894 -8.38 -9.93 -22.46
C VAL A 894 -7.10 -9.74 -23.26
N LYS A 895 -7.11 -9.95 -24.59
CA LYS A 895 -5.95 -9.69 -25.45
C LYS A 895 -5.45 -8.27 -25.29
N GLU A 896 -6.35 -7.29 -25.42
CA GLU A 896 -6.03 -5.88 -25.27
C GLU A 896 -5.40 -5.55 -23.92
N TYR A 897 -5.99 -6.04 -22.84
CA TYR A 897 -5.45 -5.85 -21.51
C TYR A 897 -4.06 -6.48 -21.33
N MET A 898 -3.87 -7.73 -21.77
CA MET A 898 -2.60 -8.45 -21.62
C MET A 898 -1.47 -7.80 -22.41
N LEU A 899 -1.74 -7.38 -23.66
CA LEU A 899 -0.74 -6.70 -24.50
C LEU A 899 -0.33 -5.35 -23.89
N LYS A 900 -1.30 -4.58 -23.42
CA LYS A 900 -1.03 -3.33 -22.71
C LYS A 900 -0.18 -3.56 -21.46
N LYS A 901 -0.58 -4.49 -20.59
CA LYS A 901 0.14 -4.83 -19.37
C LYS A 901 1.56 -5.33 -19.63
N TYR A 902 1.76 -6.12 -20.68
CA TYR A 902 3.07 -6.59 -21.08
C TYR A 902 4.01 -5.44 -21.48
N ALA A 903 3.52 -4.49 -22.28
CA ALA A 903 4.29 -3.31 -22.66
C ALA A 903 4.67 -2.44 -21.46
N ASP A 904 3.76 -2.29 -20.49
CA ASP A 904 4.01 -1.56 -19.24
C ASP A 904 5.05 -2.29 -18.37
N ASN A 905 4.94 -3.62 -18.22
CA ASN A 905 5.86 -4.44 -17.42
C ASN A 905 7.30 -4.38 -17.93
N GLN A 906 7.52 -4.31 -19.24
CA GLN A 906 8.87 -4.22 -19.82
C GLN A 906 9.66 -2.96 -19.42
N LYS A 907 8.99 -1.96 -18.84
CA LYS A 907 9.59 -0.73 -18.30
C LYS A 907 9.79 -0.77 -16.79
N GLU A 908 9.75 -1.96 -16.17
CA GLU A 908 9.91 -2.17 -14.73
C GLU A 908 11.15 -3.01 -14.39
N ASN A 909 11.98 -2.53 -13.45
CA ASN A 909 13.16 -3.28 -13.00
C ASN A 909 12.80 -4.64 -12.40
N GLY A 910 11.68 -4.70 -11.66
CA GLY A 910 11.18 -5.94 -11.07
C GLY A 910 10.82 -7.00 -12.09
N TYR A 911 10.27 -6.61 -13.24
CA TYR A 911 9.97 -7.53 -14.34
C TYR A 911 11.22 -8.22 -14.86
N TRP A 912 12.27 -7.46 -15.17
CA TRP A 912 13.52 -8.03 -15.66
C TRP A 912 14.28 -8.84 -14.62
N MET A 913 14.21 -8.43 -13.35
CA MET A 913 14.76 -9.19 -12.23
C MET A 913 14.12 -10.59 -12.14
N ASN A 914 12.78 -10.65 -12.22
CA ASN A 914 12.05 -11.92 -12.18
C ASN A 914 12.36 -12.78 -13.42
N ASN A 915 12.35 -12.22 -14.62
CA ASN A 915 12.65 -12.97 -15.84
C ASN A 915 14.09 -13.51 -15.87
N LEU A 916 15.08 -12.74 -15.41
CA LEU A 916 16.45 -13.25 -15.25
C LEU A 916 16.50 -14.43 -14.28
N ASN A 917 15.89 -14.27 -13.10
CA ASN A 917 15.83 -15.36 -12.12
C ASN A 917 15.14 -16.60 -12.70
N ASP A 918 13.99 -16.42 -13.33
CA ASP A 918 13.17 -17.52 -13.83
C ASP A 918 13.84 -18.23 -15.03
N TYR A 919 14.53 -17.47 -15.88
CA TYR A 919 15.33 -18.06 -16.96
C TYR A 919 16.38 -19.04 -16.41
N PHE A 920 17.11 -18.64 -15.37
CA PHE A 920 18.15 -19.51 -14.81
C PHE A 920 17.60 -20.58 -13.88
N TYR A 921 16.52 -20.31 -13.17
CA TYR A 921 15.88 -21.28 -12.29
C TYR A 921 15.09 -22.34 -13.06
N TYR A 922 14.31 -21.92 -14.05
CA TYR A 922 13.48 -22.82 -14.85
C TYR A 922 14.13 -23.24 -16.16
N GLY A 923 15.17 -22.57 -16.62
CA GLY A 923 15.84 -22.79 -17.89
C GLY A 923 14.97 -22.43 -19.10
N MET A 924 14.09 -21.42 -18.97
CA MET A 924 13.11 -21.06 -19.99
C MET A 924 12.95 -19.54 -20.10
N ASP A 925 12.99 -19.03 -21.33
CA ASP A 925 12.63 -17.65 -21.62
C ASP A 925 11.11 -17.47 -21.56
N MET A 926 10.66 -16.64 -20.61
CA MET A 926 9.24 -16.33 -20.41
C MET A 926 8.80 -15.06 -21.15
N THR A 927 9.66 -14.50 -22.00
CA THR A 927 9.38 -13.26 -22.74
C THR A 927 9.36 -13.46 -24.25
N GLU A 928 10.11 -14.45 -24.77
CA GLU A 928 10.27 -14.68 -26.20
C GLU A 928 8.92 -15.03 -26.87
N GLY A 929 8.52 -14.21 -27.83
CA GLY A 929 7.28 -14.42 -28.58
C GLY A 929 5.99 -14.13 -27.79
N TYR A 930 6.05 -13.48 -26.62
CA TYR A 930 4.86 -13.20 -25.79
C TYR A 930 3.71 -12.56 -26.58
N THR A 931 3.99 -11.50 -27.31
CA THR A 931 3.00 -10.76 -28.12
C THR A 931 2.37 -11.66 -29.20
N ASP A 932 3.20 -12.46 -29.89
CA ASP A 932 2.71 -13.37 -30.94
C ASP A 932 1.84 -14.47 -30.36
N ILE A 933 2.24 -15.03 -29.21
CA ILE A 933 1.45 -16.03 -28.49
C ILE A 933 0.10 -15.46 -28.09
N VAL A 934 0.05 -14.29 -27.42
CA VAL A 934 -1.20 -13.63 -27.00
C VAL A 934 -2.11 -13.42 -28.22
N ASN A 935 -1.60 -12.87 -29.31
CA ASN A 935 -2.37 -12.65 -30.53
C ASN A 935 -2.90 -13.95 -31.15
N SER A 936 -2.14 -15.05 -31.07
CA SER A 936 -2.51 -16.34 -31.64
C SER A 936 -3.55 -17.11 -30.83
N ILE A 937 -3.74 -16.79 -29.54
CA ILE A 937 -4.69 -17.49 -28.68
C ILE A 937 -6.11 -17.36 -29.24
N THR A 938 -6.78 -18.51 -29.34
CA THR A 938 -8.18 -18.64 -29.78
C THR A 938 -9.10 -19.06 -28.64
N ALA A 939 -10.40 -18.85 -28.81
CA ALA A 939 -11.40 -19.37 -27.87
C ALA A 939 -11.27 -20.89 -27.64
N LYS A 940 -10.90 -21.62 -28.70
CA LYS A 940 -10.67 -23.08 -28.62
C LYS A 940 -9.44 -23.46 -27.79
N ASP A 941 -8.39 -22.65 -27.81
CA ASP A 941 -7.20 -22.90 -26.98
C ASP A 941 -7.55 -22.80 -25.52
N ILE A 942 -8.29 -21.75 -25.12
CA ILE A 942 -8.74 -21.54 -23.73
C ILE A 942 -9.72 -22.63 -23.32
N GLN A 943 -10.70 -22.95 -24.19
CA GLN A 943 -11.64 -24.06 -23.97
C GLN A 943 -10.89 -25.37 -23.67
N LYS A 944 -9.93 -25.70 -24.51
CA LYS A 944 -9.13 -26.93 -24.37
C LYS A 944 -8.35 -26.92 -23.06
N PHE A 945 -7.68 -25.82 -22.74
CA PHE A 945 -6.87 -25.68 -21.54
C PHE A 945 -7.67 -25.89 -20.25
N VAL A 946 -8.83 -25.22 -20.14
CA VAL A 946 -9.72 -25.36 -18.97
C VAL A 946 -10.36 -26.75 -18.94
N SER A 947 -10.79 -27.29 -20.10
CA SER A 947 -11.31 -28.65 -20.20
C SER A 947 -10.30 -29.70 -19.76
N ASP A 948 -9.03 -29.55 -20.15
CA ASP A 948 -7.96 -30.48 -19.77
C ASP A 948 -7.63 -30.43 -18.28
N LEU A 949 -7.77 -29.25 -17.64
CA LEU A 949 -7.69 -29.12 -16.18
C LEU A 949 -8.82 -29.87 -15.49
N LEU A 950 -10.07 -29.58 -15.88
CA LEU A 950 -11.26 -30.20 -15.24
C LEU A 950 -11.33 -31.71 -15.43
N LYS A 951 -10.88 -32.24 -16.57
CA LYS A 951 -10.80 -33.70 -16.85
C LYS A 951 -9.87 -34.44 -15.91
N GLN A 952 -8.94 -33.78 -15.23
CA GLN A 952 -8.07 -34.42 -14.25
C GLN A 952 -8.79 -34.78 -12.96
N GLY A 953 -9.99 -34.23 -12.76
CA GLY A 953 -10.92 -34.66 -11.71
C GLY A 953 -10.47 -34.32 -10.28
N ASN A 954 -9.61 -33.30 -10.12
CA ASN A 954 -9.18 -32.84 -8.80
C ASN A 954 -9.87 -31.52 -8.48
N GLU A 955 -10.77 -31.58 -7.53
CA GLU A 955 -11.57 -30.44 -7.06
C GLU A 955 -11.60 -30.43 -5.53
N ILE A 956 -11.28 -29.29 -4.95
CA ILE A 956 -11.43 -29.02 -3.52
C ILE A 956 -12.44 -27.89 -3.38
N GLU A 957 -13.49 -28.15 -2.61
CA GLU A 957 -14.47 -27.15 -2.21
C GLU A 957 -14.40 -26.99 -0.69
N VAL A 958 -14.15 -25.77 -0.24
CA VAL A 958 -14.22 -25.43 1.19
C VAL A 958 -15.23 -24.31 1.35
N THR A 959 -16.26 -24.57 2.13
CA THR A 959 -17.33 -23.62 2.42
C THR A 959 -17.41 -23.39 3.93
N MET A 960 -17.21 -22.16 4.34
CA MET A 960 -17.50 -21.70 5.70
C MET A 960 -18.82 -20.92 5.67
N THR A 961 -19.73 -21.27 6.58
CA THR A 961 -21.02 -20.59 6.71
C THR A 961 -21.33 -20.34 8.21
N VAL A 962 -22.50 -19.82 8.50
CA VAL A 962 -22.97 -19.66 9.89
C VAL A 962 -23.76 -20.89 10.35
N PRO A 963 -23.81 -21.18 11.67
CA PRO A 963 -24.70 -22.23 12.19
C PRO A 963 -26.16 -21.99 11.79
N ASN A 964 -26.86 -23.05 11.42
CA ASN A 964 -28.31 -22.97 11.22
C ASN A 964 -28.96 -22.59 12.56
N LYS A 965 -29.73 -21.50 12.55
CA LYS A 965 -30.50 -21.07 13.72
C LYS A 965 -31.68 -22.00 13.95
#